data_7e5f4c2b487b8fef45d125abb9b6bb64
#
_entry.id   7e5f4c2b487b8fef45d125abb9b6bb64
#
_cell.length_a   1.000
_cell.length_b   1.000
_cell.length_c   1.000
_cell.angle_alpha   90.00
_cell.angle_beta   90.00
_cell.angle_gamma   90.00
#
_symmetry.space_group_name_H-M   'P 1'
#
loop_
_entity.id
_entity.type
_entity.pdbx_description
1 polymer ?
#
loop_
_entity_poly.entity_id
_entity_poly.type
_entity_poly.pdbx_seq_one_letter_code
_entity_poly.pdbx_strand_id
1 'polypeptide(L)'
;MNRLTYLLARGVWAVLGMLPLRVVIAMSRLAGLVGWYFAAHYRRLVRRNLDTAFGAEYSPEQKKRIGREHFAGMAGNIAASACLSQVPAEELRKLVDVEGFEHLTEALSSGKGVVALLGHLGNWELLARLTPQMFPCECGSVYQSLSNEHIDAWIRRTRATEGLHLFQRKEGFHSAMELLRKGGVVGVLADQHAGDSGLWCPLFNRLASTSPLVATMALRTGAAVVGMALYTSPKGRWRLVFRPAIALPKETAAATAKLNHELEAMIREQPSDWLWSHNRWKTPYPRFLSIGGKRGILTNQGLTPFRLMVRSVNWLGDAVMTLPAIRAMKRTRPDLQITVVCQSKLAGFWRAVPEVDRVLSLPPKCGILAAAALLRGENFDAAVVLPNSLRTGLEVWLAGIPRRVGYRGHFRAGLLNQLLEKPSGSGSPVELRHQVHSYLDLAESMGAPRLEPEEWVAPRIGRRVSHVRRVAVCPGAEFGGAKRWLPERFAEVMERVSQAQTVEWVLVGVAKDAAAGAAIEAALPAGKGIVVDNQIGRTTLEELLECLRGCDTLLTNDTGTMHLAAMLGVPVVAIFGSTEPSLTGPLGVGHTVLQHRVPCGPCFQRECHLDFACMKGVHASEVAQALLTTLNTGRYD
;
A
#
# COMPACT_ATOMS: atom_id res chain seq x y z
N MET A 1 16.57 -34.07 5.55
CA MET A 1 15.19 -33.52 5.72
C MET A 1 14.30 -33.85 4.54
N ASN A 2 14.66 -33.52 3.31
CA ASN A 2 13.83 -33.76 2.09
C ASN A 2 13.42 -35.23 1.86
N ARG A 3 14.33 -36.20 2.06
CA ARG A 3 14.04 -37.63 1.87
C ARG A 3 13.10 -38.20 2.94
N LEU A 4 13.22 -37.75 4.18
CA LEU A 4 12.30 -38.16 5.26
C LEU A 4 10.87 -37.63 5.00
N THR A 5 10.74 -36.38 4.63
CA THR A 5 9.44 -35.78 4.24
C THR A 5 8.79 -36.53 3.09
N TYR A 6 9.59 -36.93 2.08
CA TYR A 6 9.11 -37.75 0.97
C TYR A 6 8.62 -39.13 1.43
N LEU A 7 9.39 -39.84 2.28
CA LEU A 7 8.99 -41.16 2.77
C LEU A 7 7.72 -41.10 3.61
N LEU A 8 7.60 -40.09 4.47
CA LEU A 8 6.37 -39.85 5.26
C LEU A 8 5.17 -39.58 4.35
N ALA A 9 5.34 -38.72 3.35
CA ALA A 9 4.29 -38.42 2.37
C ALA A 9 3.86 -39.69 1.62
N ARG A 10 4.81 -40.51 1.19
CA ARG A 10 4.54 -41.80 0.52
C ARG A 10 3.81 -42.81 1.42
N GLY A 11 4.21 -42.87 2.70
CA GLY A 11 3.53 -43.74 3.68
C GLY A 11 2.08 -43.34 3.91
N VAL A 12 1.83 -42.05 4.13
CA VAL A 12 0.46 -41.52 4.25
C VAL A 12 -0.35 -41.80 2.98
N TRP A 13 0.24 -41.57 1.79
CA TRP A 13 -0.41 -41.81 0.50
C TRP A 13 -0.80 -43.28 0.30
N ALA A 14 0.09 -44.22 0.66
CA ALA A 14 -0.16 -45.63 0.60
C ALA A 14 -1.32 -46.06 1.54
N VAL A 15 -1.31 -45.59 2.77
CA VAL A 15 -2.39 -45.88 3.76
C VAL A 15 -3.73 -45.35 3.27
N LEU A 16 -3.78 -44.12 2.75
CA LEU A 16 -5.01 -43.55 2.20
C LEU A 16 -5.52 -44.36 1.01
N GLY A 17 -4.62 -44.86 0.16
CA GLY A 17 -4.96 -45.71 -1.00
C GLY A 17 -5.60 -47.07 -0.65
N MET A 18 -5.46 -47.56 0.58
CA MET A 18 -6.05 -48.81 1.05
C MET A 18 -7.50 -48.68 1.55
N LEU A 19 -7.96 -47.46 1.77
CA LEU A 19 -9.27 -47.18 2.35
C LEU A 19 -10.32 -46.85 1.24
N PRO A 20 -11.60 -47.13 1.49
CA PRO A 20 -12.66 -46.76 0.54
C PRO A 20 -12.69 -45.22 0.34
N LEU A 21 -12.76 -44.78 -0.91
CA LEU A 21 -12.71 -43.36 -1.30
C LEU A 21 -13.64 -42.47 -0.48
N ARG A 22 -14.90 -42.90 -0.26
CA ARG A 22 -15.89 -42.11 0.51
C ARG A 22 -15.48 -41.92 1.95
N VAL A 23 -14.85 -42.92 2.58
CA VAL A 23 -14.35 -42.87 3.96
C VAL A 23 -13.19 -41.87 4.03
N VAL A 24 -12.24 -41.99 3.11
CA VAL A 24 -11.07 -41.06 3.08
C VAL A 24 -11.52 -39.63 2.87
N ILE A 25 -12.42 -39.36 1.95
CA ILE A 25 -12.94 -37.99 1.73
C ILE A 25 -13.63 -37.50 2.99
N ALA A 26 -14.49 -38.28 3.63
CA ALA A 26 -15.21 -37.86 4.84
C ALA A 26 -14.26 -37.52 5.99
N MET A 27 -13.30 -38.40 6.27
CA MET A 27 -12.28 -38.18 7.32
C MET A 27 -11.41 -36.96 7.03
N SER A 28 -10.94 -36.82 5.78
CA SER A 28 -10.08 -35.70 5.40
C SER A 28 -10.83 -34.36 5.38
N ARG A 29 -12.10 -34.34 4.98
CA ARG A 29 -12.96 -33.16 5.11
C ARG A 29 -13.15 -32.73 6.55
N LEU A 30 -13.37 -33.70 7.47
CA LEU A 30 -13.44 -33.42 8.91
C LEU A 30 -12.11 -32.86 9.43
N ALA A 31 -10.97 -33.46 9.04
CA ALA A 31 -9.65 -32.95 9.38
C ALA A 31 -9.41 -31.52 8.86
N GLY A 32 -9.86 -31.22 7.63
CA GLY A 32 -9.84 -29.87 7.06
C GLY A 32 -10.67 -28.86 7.88
N LEU A 33 -11.88 -29.25 8.32
CA LEU A 33 -12.71 -28.41 9.18
C LEU A 33 -12.03 -28.15 10.55
N VAL A 34 -11.40 -29.15 11.13
CA VAL A 34 -10.58 -28.99 12.36
C VAL A 34 -9.41 -28.05 12.06
N GLY A 35 -8.72 -28.25 10.94
CA GLY A 35 -7.62 -27.39 10.49
C GLY A 35 -8.01 -25.91 10.38
N TRP A 36 -9.24 -25.59 9.99
CA TRP A 36 -9.74 -24.20 9.99
C TRP A 36 -9.61 -23.51 11.37
N TYR A 37 -9.79 -24.23 12.45
CA TYR A 37 -9.69 -23.64 13.80
C TYR A 37 -8.24 -23.48 14.25
N PHE A 38 -7.35 -24.41 13.91
CA PHE A 38 -5.95 -24.41 14.37
C PHE A 38 -4.98 -23.68 13.43
N ALA A 39 -5.21 -23.69 12.12
CA ALA A 39 -4.34 -23.03 11.15
C ALA A 39 -4.62 -21.51 11.06
N ALA A 40 -4.39 -20.77 12.13
CA ALA A 40 -4.75 -19.35 12.25
C ALA A 40 -4.13 -18.47 11.15
N HIS A 41 -2.92 -18.78 10.66
CA HIS A 41 -2.26 -18.04 9.59
C HIS A 41 -3.03 -18.19 8.26
N TYR A 42 -3.29 -19.43 7.83
CA TYR A 42 -4.02 -19.70 6.60
C TYR A 42 -5.48 -19.24 6.67
N ARG A 43 -6.14 -19.39 7.81
CA ARG A 43 -7.49 -18.86 8.03
C ARG A 43 -7.56 -17.34 7.84
N ARG A 44 -6.57 -16.59 8.35
CA ARG A 44 -6.50 -15.13 8.11
C ARG A 44 -6.28 -14.81 6.65
N LEU A 45 -5.41 -15.55 5.96
CA LEU A 45 -5.15 -15.39 4.54
C LEU A 45 -6.41 -15.65 3.71
N VAL A 46 -7.11 -16.78 3.94
CA VAL A 46 -8.35 -17.12 3.25
C VAL A 46 -9.42 -16.04 3.46
N ARG A 47 -9.64 -15.60 4.71
CA ARG A 47 -10.59 -14.51 4.98
C ARG A 47 -10.25 -13.24 4.22
N ARG A 48 -8.99 -12.84 4.24
CA ARG A 48 -8.52 -11.66 3.52
C ARG A 48 -8.72 -11.77 2.02
N ASN A 49 -8.39 -12.92 1.42
CA ASN A 49 -8.60 -13.16 0.00
C ASN A 49 -10.09 -13.10 -0.37
N LEU A 50 -10.97 -13.68 0.46
CA LEU A 50 -12.43 -13.59 0.29
C LEU A 50 -12.95 -12.16 0.45
N ASP A 51 -12.42 -11.39 1.42
CA ASP A 51 -12.77 -9.98 1.56
C ASP A 51 -12.28 -9.13 0.37
N THR A 52 -11.13 -9.47 -0.20
CA THR A 52 -10.60 -8.82 -1.39
C THR A 52 -11.45 -9.12 -2.63
N ALA A 53 -11.85 -10.39 -2.81
CA ALA A 53 -12.60 -10.82 -3.99
C ALA A 53 -14.07 -10.39 -3.96
N PHE A 54 -14.74 -10.58 -2.82
CA PHE A 54 -16.20 -10.43 -2.74
C PHE A 54 -16.64 -9.18 -1.96
N GLY A 55 -15.74 -8.52 -1.22
CA GLY A 55 -16.03 -7.26 -0.54
C GLY A 55 -17.37 -7.25 0.22
N ALA A 56 -18.26 -6.35 -0.15
CA ALA A 56 -19.61 -6.25 0.39
C ALA A 56 -20.65 -7.14 -0.34
N GLU A 57 -20.26 -7.79 -1.45
CA GLU A 57 -21.14 -8.68 -2.22
C GLU A 57 -21.60 -9.89 -1.38
N TYR A 58 -20.69 -10.43 -0.56
CA TYR A 58 -20.97 -11.52 0.36
C TYR A 58 -20.90 -11.08 1.82
N SER A 59 -21.87 -11.56 2.62
CA SER A 59 -21.88 -11.32 4.06
C SER A 59 -20.68 -11.97 4.76
N PRO A 60 -20.30 -11.50 5.95
CA PRO A 60 -19.25 -12.15 6.75
C PRO A 60 -19.49 -13.65 7.00
N GLU A 61 -20.76 -14.05 7.17
CA GLU A 61 -21.18 -15.43 7.37
C GLU A 61 -21.01 -16.27 6.12
N GLN A 62 -21.37 -15.72 4.94
CA GLN A 62 -21.17 -16.38 3.66
C GLN A 62 -19.67 -16.61 3.41
N LYS A 63 -18.82 -15.59 3.59
CA LYS A 63 -17.37 -15.71 3.45
C LYS A 63 -16.78 -16.71 4.44
N LYS A 64 -17.26 -16.73 5.68
CA LYS A 64 -16.84 -17.72 6.69
C LYS A 64 -17.22 -19.15 6.26
N ARG A 65 -18.43 -19.34 5.70
CA ARG A 65 -18.89 -20.64 5.18
C ARG A 65 -17.99 -21.11 4.04
N ILE A 66 -17.75 -20.25 3.05
CA ILE A 66 -16.84 -20.57 1.92
C ILE A 66 -15.44 -20.94 2.41
N GLY A 67 -14.88 -20.18 3.37
CA GLY A 67 -13.56 -20.47 3.93
C GLY A 67 -13.49 -21.83 4.64
N ARG A 68 -14.53 -22.21 5.39
CA ARG A 68 -14.61 -23.54 6.03
C ARG A 68 -14.72 -24.65 5.01
N GLU A 69 -15.59 -24.49 4.03
CA GLU A 69 -15.77 -25.46 2.93
C GLU A 69 -14.50 -25.59 2.09
N HIS A 70 -13.77 -24.49 1.85
CA HIS A 70 -12.46 -24.53 1.19
C HIS A 70 -11.47 -25.43 1.94
N PHE A 71 -11.34 -25.29 3.27
CA PHE A 71 -10.44 -26.16 4.05
C PHE A 71 -10.86 -27.65 4.01
N ALA A 72 -12.16 -27.89 4.13
CA ALA A 72 -12.70 -29.24 4.04
C ALA A 72 -12.51 -29.84 2.63
N GLY A 73 -12.90 -29.09 1.59
CA GLY A 73 -12.82 -29.52 0.20
C GLY A 73 -11.39 -29.78 -0.26
N MET A 74 -10.46 -28.87 0.06
CA MET A 74 -9.04 -29.02 -0.27
C MET A 74 -8.44 -30.29 0.37
N ALA A 75 -8.68 -30.51 1.67
CA ALA A 75 -8.21 -31.72 2.36
C ALA A 75 -8.81 -32.99 1.73
N GLY A 76 -10.11 -32.98 1.45
CA GLY A 76 -10.80 -34.08 0.79
C GLY A 76 -10.26 -34.39 -0.63
N ASN A 77 -10.04 -33.36 -1.45
CA ASN A 77 -9.53 -33.52 -2.82
C ASN A 77 -8.08 -34.02 -2.86
N ILE A 78 -7.19 -33.50 -1.98
CA ILE A 78 -5.81 -34.00 -1.87
C ILE A 78 -5.79 -35.49 -1.46
N ALA A 79 -6.60 -35.85 -0.47
CA ALA A 79 -6.70 -37.25 -0.03
C ALA A 79 -7.34 -38.16 -1.09
N ALA A 80 -8.34 -37.68 -1.82
CA ALA A 80 -8.93 -38.39 -2.95
C ALA A 80 -7.91 -38.64 -4.04
N SER A 81 -7.04 -37.70 -4.36
CA SER A 81 -5.95 -37.89 -5.34
C SER A 81 -5.00 -39.02 -4.91
N ALA A 82 -4.78 -39.20 -3.60
CA ALA A 82 -4.01 -40.34 -3.07
C ALA A 82 -4.71 -41.65 -3.35
N CYS A 83 -5.98 -41.78 -2.96
CA CYS A 83 -6.78 -42.99 -3.18
C CYS A 83 -6.88 -43.37 -4.66
N LEU A 84 -7.06 -42.36 -5.50
CA LEU A 84 -7.30 -42.56 -6.93
C LEU A 84 -6.00 -42.72 -7.73
N SER A 85 -4.83 -42.61 -7.13
CA SER A 85 -3.54 -42.64 -7.82
C SER A 85 -3.25 -43.97 -8.53
N GLN A 86 -3.82 -45.08 -8.06
CA GLN A 86 -3.67 -46.43 -8.61
C GLN A 86 -4.92 -46.95 -9.33
N VAL A 87 -6.00 -46.18 -9.32
CA VAL A 87 -7.26 -46.58 -9.99
C VAL A 87 -7.09 -46.42 -11.50
N PRO A 88 -7.50 -47.41 -12.32
CA PRO A 88 -7.47 -47.28 -13.79
C PRO A 88 -8.22 -46.05 -14.30
N ALA A 89 -7.74 -45.43 -15.37
CA ALA A 89 -8.31 -44.19 -15.91
C ALA A 89 -9.79 -44.35 -16.32
N GLU A 90 -10.20 -45.51 -16.84
CA GLU A 90 -11.59 -45.80 -17.15
C GLU A 90 -12.52 -45.76 -15.91
N GLU A 91 -12.07 -46.30 -14.79
CA GLU A 91 -12.83 -46.25 -13.53
C GLU A 91 -12.85 -44.83 -12.96
N LEU A 92 -11.75 -44.08 -13.10
CA LEU A 92 -11.68 -42.67 -12.78
C LEU A 92 -12.70 -41.84 -13.55
N ARG A 93 -12.85 -42.14 -14.84
CA ARG A 93 -13.80 -41.48 -15.74
C ARG A 93 -15.26 -41.62 -15.27
N LYS A 94 -15.62 -42.74 -14.66
CA LYS A 94 -16.96 -42.99 -14.11
C LYS A 94 -17.31 -42.11 -12.91
N LEU A 95 -16.31 -41.54 -12.25
CA LEU A 95 -16.48 -40.63 -11.12
C LEU A 95 -16.65 -39.17 -11.54
N VAL A 96 -16.56 -38.86 -12.84
CA VAL A 96 -16.56 -37.50 -13.36
C VAL A 96 -17.71 -37.31 -14.33
N ASP A 97 -18.59 -36.38 -14.02
CA ASP A 97 -19.63 -35.90 -14.91
C ASP A 97 -19.02 -34.81 -15.82
N VAL A 98 -19.23 -34.87 -17.13
CA VAL A 98 -18.62 -33.97 -18.11
C VAL A 98 -19.67 -33.10 -18.75
N GLU A 99 -19.42 -31.81 -18.79
CA GLU A 99 -20.31 -30.79 -19.37
C GLU A 99 -19.53 -29.92 -20.37
N GLY A 100 -20.13 -29.60 -21.51
CA GLY A 100 -19.59 -28.69 -22.51
C GLY A 100 -18.37 -29.21 -23.27
N PHE A 101 -18.20 -30.55 -23.37
CA PHE A 101 -17.06 -31.14 -24.09
C PHE A 101 -17.04 -30.76 -25.57
N GLU A 102 -18.21 -30.47 -26.13
CA GLU A 102 -18.40 -29.95 -27.49
C GLU A 102 -17.59 -28.65 -27.73
N HIS A 103 -17.44 -27.78 -26.74
CA HIS A 103 -16.64 -26.55 -26.86
C HIS A 103 -15.15 -26.84 -27.11
N LEU A 104 -14.62 -27.94 -26.53
CA LEU A 104 -13.25 -28.36 -26.79
C LEU A 104 -13.11 -28.94 -28.21
N THR A 105 -14.02 -29.83 -28.61
CA THR A 105 -13.97 -30.48 -29.94
C THR A 105 -14.18 -29.46 -31.05
N GLU A 106 -15.07 -28.50 -30.88
CA GLU A 106 -15.27 -27.39 -31.80
C GLU A 106 -14.01 -26.54 -31.94
N ALA A 107 -13.37 -26.16 -30.80
CA ALA A 107 -12.13 -25.42 -30.83
C ALA A 107 -10.98 -26.16 -31.53
N LEU A 108 -10.90 -27.50 -31.36
CA LEU A 108 -9.90 -28.35 -32.00
C LEU A 108 -10.13 -28.50 -33.51
N SER A 109 -11.37 -28.39 -34.01
CA SER A 109 -11.69 -28.51 -35.42
C SER A 109 -10.95 -27.51 -36.31
N SER A 110 -10.47 -26.41 -35.74
CA SER A 110 -9.63 -25.44 -36.43
C SER A 110 -8.23 -25.92 -36.80
N GLY A 111 -7.79 -27.05 -36.24
CA GLY A 111 -6.46 -27.65 -36.44
C GLY A 111 -5.30 -26.87 -35.77
N LYS A 112 -5.57 -25.79 -35.06
CA LYS A 112 -4.54 -24.91 -34.45
C LYS A 112 -4.25 -25.20 -32.98
N GLY A 113 -4.78 -26.31 -32.45
CA GLY A 113 -4.66 -26.67 -31.05
C GLY A 113 -5.44 -25.78 -30.08
N VAL A 114 -5.41 -26.14 -28.80
CA VAL A 114 -6.14 -25.44 -27.74
C VAL A 114 -5.25 -25.21 -26.52
N VAL A 115 -5.25 -23.99 -26.00
CA VAL A 115 -4.73 -23.70 -24.65
C VAL A 115 -5.89 -23.86 -23.68
N ALA A 116 -5.81 -24.85 -22.78
CA ALA A 116 -6.78 -25.02 -21.72
C ALA A 116 -6.42 -24.06 -20.55
N LEU A 117 -7.29 -23.07 -20.32
CA LEU A 117 -7.18 -22.16 -19.19
C LEU A 117 -7.68 -22.86 -17.93
N LEU A 118 -6.79 -23.11 -16.99
CA LEU A 118 -7.06 -23.80 -15.74
C LEU A 118 -6.89 -22.89 -14.53
N GLY A 119 -7.68 -23.15 -13.48
CA GLY A 119 -7.46 -22.67 -12.13
C GLY A 119 -7.26 -23.85 -11.16
N HIS A 120 -6.68 -23.58 -10.00
CA HIS A 120 -6.62 -24.54 -8.89
C HIS A 120 -8.02 -24.69 -8.26
N LEU A 121 -8.93 -25.31 -9.01
CA LEU A 121 -10.34 -25.53 -8.66
C LEU A 121 -10.61 -27.01 -8.39
N GLY A 122 -11.26 -27.32 -7.29
CA GLY A 122 -11.63 -28.67 -6.89
C GLY A 122 -10.46 -29.64 -6.86
N ASN A 123 -10.52 -30.72 -7.65
CA ASN A 123 -9.45 -31.71 -7.72
C ASN A 123 -8.66 -31.62 -9.04
N TRP A 124 -8.00 -30.48 -9.29
CA TRP A 124 -7.22 -30.25 -10.51
C TRP A 124 -6.12 -31.30 -10.78
N GLU A 125 -5.65 -32.05 -9.76
CA GLU A 125 -4.65 -33.11 -9.96
C GLU A 125 -5.17 -34.25 -10.79
N LEU A 126 -6.46 -34.56 -10.72
CA LEU A 126 -7.05 -35.62 -11.53
C LEU A 126 -7.06 -35.30 -13.03
N LEU A 127 -7.01 -34.02 -13.40
CA LEU A 127 -6.97 -33.62 -14.82
C LEU A 127 -5.77 -34.23 -15.54
N ALA A 128 -4.62 -34.36 -14.88
CA ALA A 128 -3.42 -34.94 -15.48
C ALA A 128 -3.61 -36.42 -15.94
N ARG A 129 -4.54 -37.13 -15.31
CA ARG A 129 -4.85 -38.54 -15.65
C ARG A 129 -6.08 -38.67 -16.52
N LEU A 130 -7.03 -37.76 -16.44
CA LEU A 130 -8.26 -37.78 -17.19
C LEU A 130 -8.07 -37.29 -18.63
N THR A 131 -7.35 -36.20 -18.82
CA THR A 131 -7.27 -35.49 -20.11
C THR A 131 -6.64 -36.36 -21.24
N PRO A 132 -5.54 -37.14 -21.02
CA PRO A 132 -4.97 -37.96 -22.07
C PRO A 132 -5.91 -39.04 -22.58
N GLN A 133 -6.83 -39.51 -21.74
CA GLN A 133 -7.81 -40.56 -22.11
C GLN A 133 -9.08 -39.98 -22.75
N MET A 134 -9.34 -38.70 -22.54
CA MET A 134 -10.56 -38.05 -23.01
C MET A 134 -10.36 -37.26 -24.31
N PHE A 135 -9.16 -36.74 -24.53
CA PHE A 135 -8.90 -35.84 -25.66
C PHE A 135 -8.53 -36.65 -26.92
N PRO A 136 -9.03 -36.24 -28.10
CA PRO A 136 -8.76 -36.93 -29.37
C PRO A 136 -7.35 -36.59 -29.93
N CYS A 137 -6.48 -35.95 -29.15
CA CYS A 137 -5.16 -35.47 -29.56
C CYS A 137 -4.17 -35.51 -28.40
N GLU A 138 -2.90 -35.34 -28.71
CA GLU A 138 -1.87 -35.23 -27.70
C GLU A 138 -2.13 -34.03 -26.76
N CYS A 139 -1.84 -34.21 -25.48
CA CYS A 139 -2.01 -33.16 -24.48
C CYS A 139 -0.82 -33.04 -23.56
N GLY A 140 -0.65 -31.84 -23.05
CA GLY A 140 0.42 -31.52 -22.13
C GLY A 140 0.02 -30.47 -21.10
N SER A 141 0.82 -30.30 -20.09
CA SER A 141 0.61 -29.27 -19.05
C SER A 141 1.90 -28.57 -18.70
N VAL A 142 1.80 -27.25 -18.53
CA VAL A 142 2.90 -26.44 -17.99
C VAL A 142 2.91 -26.55 -16.46
N TYR A 143 4.06 -26.88 -15.90
CA TYR A 143 4.20 -26.98 -14.45
C TYR A 143 5.46 -26.29 -13.92
N GLN A 144 5.44 -25.99 -12.62
CA GLN A 144 6.60 -25.47 -11.89
C GLN A 144 7.13 -26.56 -10.96
N SER A 145 8.44 -26.85 -11.04
CA SER A 145 9.12 -27.82 -10.18
C SER A 145 8.99 -27.46 -8.69
N LEU A 146 8.77 -28.45 -7.87
CA LEU A 146 8.71 -28.30 -6.42
C LEU A 146 10.13 -28.22 -5.83
N SER A 147 10.25 -27.59 -4.65
CA SER A 147 11.52 -27.43 -3.94
C SER A 147 12.10 -28.75 -3.43
N ASN A 148 11.26 -29.75 -3.16
CA ASN A 148 11.68 -31.10 -2.77
C ASN A 148 11.77 -31.98 -4.01
N GLU A 149 12.98 -32.27 -4.47
CA GLU A 149 13.26 -33.03 -5.70
C GLU A 149 12.65 -34.44 -5.70
N HIS A 150 12.57 -35.12 -4.55
CA HIS A 150 12.00 -36.45 -4.45
C HIS A 150 10.47 -36.42 -4.63
N ILE A 151 9.82 -35.44 -4.05
CA ILE A 151 8.37 -35.22 -4.22
C ILE A 151 8.09 -34.78 -5.65
N ASP A 152 8.89 -33.89 -6.21
CA ASP A 152 8.76 -33.42 -7.60
C ASP A 152 8.84 -34.59 -8.58
N ALA A 153 9.89 -35.41 -8.48
CA ALA A 153 10.07 -36.57 -9.34
C ALA A 153 8.92 -37.57 -9.21
N TRP A 154 8.39 -37.75 -8.00
CA TRP A 154 7.25 -38.63 -7.78
C TRP A 154 5.96 -38.07 -8.43
N ILE A 155 5.62 -36.84 -8.23
CA ILE A 155 4.44 -36.19 -8.83
C ILE A 155 4.55 -36.20 -10.37
N ARG A 156 5.73 -35.90 -10.92
CA ARG A 156 5.95 -35.97 -12.37
C ARG A 156 5.63 -37.33 -12.92
N ARG A 157 6.13 -38.41 -12.29
CA ARG A 157 5.82 -39.79 -12.73
C ARG A 157 4.33 -40.07 -12.68
N THR A 158 3.66 -39.67 -11.60
CA THR A 158 2.21 -39.89 -11.44
C THR A 158 1.41 -39.15 -12.52
N ARG A 159 1.80 -37.88 -12.84
CA ARG A 159 1.11 -37.09 -13.87
C ARG A 159 1.39 -37.58 -15.29
N ALA A 160 2.56 -38.16 -15.56
CA ALA A 160 2.94 -38.66 -16.87
C ALA A 160 2.43 -40.11 -17.16
N THR A 161 1.81 -40.78 -16.18
CA THR A 161 1.41 -42.21 -16.27
C THR A 161 0.50 -42.50 -17.46
N GLU A 162 -0.39 -41.58 -17.80
CA GLU A 162 -1.39 -41.73 -18.86
C GLU A 162 -0.97 -41.07 -20.20
N GLY A 163 0.31 -40.63 -20.32
CA GLY A 163 0.82 -40.04 -21.56
C GLY A 163 0.75 -38.51 -21.61
N LEU A 164 0.50 -37.81 -20.47
CA LEU A 164 0.53 -36.35 -20.42
C LEU A 164 1.96 -35.82 -20.58
N HIS A 165 2.19 -34.94 -21.56
CA HIS A 165 3.44 -34.21 -21.71
C HIS A 165 3.59 -33.13 -20.62
N LEU A 166 4.73 -33.12 -19.92
CA LEU A 166 5.00 -32.14 -18.85
C LEU A 166 6.09 -31.15 -19.28
N PHE A 167 5.72 -29.88 -19.40
CA PHE A 167 6.61 -28.79 -19.81
C PHE A 167 7.06 -28.00 -18.60
N GLN A 168 8.36 -28.04 -18.27
CA GLN A 168 8.89 -27.28 -17.17
C GLN A 168 9.00 -25.80 -17.52
N ARG A 169 8.54 -24.94 -16.62
CA ARG A 169 8.62 -23.49 -16.80
C ARG A 169 10.07 -22.98 -17.02
N LYS A 170 11.08 -23.65 -16.43
CA LYS A 170 12.48 -23.26 -16.55
C LYS A 170 13.10 -23.63 -17.90
N GLU A 171 12.59 -24.64 -18.58
CA GLU A 171 13.08 -25.12 -19.88
C GLU A 171 12.53 -24.32 -21.06
N GLY A 172 11.65 -23.35 -20.78
CA GLY A 172 10.98 -22.55 -21.79
C GLY A 172 9.70 -23.20 -22.32
N PHE A 173 9.05 -22.54 -23.26
CA PHE A 173 7.72 -22.94 -23.73
C PHE A 173 7.72 -23.38 -25.20
N HIS A 174 8.89 -23.61 -25.77
CA HIS A 174 9.01 -23.97 -27.20
C HIS A 174 8.27 -25.24 -27.51
N SER A 175 8.51 -26.32 -26.77
CA SER A 175 7.87 -27.64 -26.98
C SER A 175 6.37 -27.58 -26.72
N ALA A 176 5.89 -26.81 -25.76
CA ALA A 176 4.47 -26.61 -25.54
C ALA A 176 3.81 -25.87 -26.72
N MET A 177 4.48 -24.84 -27.29
CA MET A 177 3.98 -24.17 -28.50
C MET A 177 4.04 -25.05 -29.75
N GLU A 178 5.02 -25.96 -29.84
CA GLU A 178 5.11 -26.93 -30.91
C GLU A 178 3.93 -27.91 -30.85
N LEU A 179 3.60 -28.42 -29.65
CA LEU A 179 2.43 -29.28 -29.44
C LEU A 179 1.14 -28.58 -29.89
N LEU A 180 0.96 -27.31 -29.54
CA LEU A 180 -0.19 -26.51 -29.99
C LEU A 180 -0.24 -26.39 -31.52
N ARG A 181 0.89 -26.12 -32.19
CA ARG A 181 0.94 -26.02 -33.68
C ARG A 181 0.60 -27.35 -34.39
N LYS A 182 0.83 -28.46 -33.70
CA LYS A 182 0.43 -29.82 -34.18
C LYS A 182 -1.04 -30.16 -33.88
N GLY A 183 -1.81 -29.23 -33.35
CA GLY A 183 -3.23 -29.43 -33.05
C GLY A 183 -3.50 -30.02 -31.66
N GLY A 184 -2.49 -30.09 -30.78
CA GLY A 184 -2.63 -30.63 -29.42
C GLY A 184 -3.24 -29.65 -28.41
N VAL A 185 -3.43 -30.14 -27.19
CA VAL A 185 -3.98 -29.34 -26.07
C VAL A 185 -2.89 -29.10 -25.02
N VAL A 186 -2.73 -27.84 -24.58
CA VAL A 186 -1.81 -27.48 -23.48
C VAL A 186 -2.55 -26.83 -22.33
N GLY A 187 -2.59 -27.49 -21.18
CA GLY A 187 -3.17 -27.00 -19.94
C GLY A 187 -2.22 -26.05 -19.19
N VAL A 188 -2.74 -24.91 -18.75
CA VAL A 188 -1.98 -23.92 -17.97
C VAL A 188 -2.80 -23.47 -16.76
N LEU A 189 -2.30 -23.77 -15.54
CA LEU A 189 -2.83 -23.22 -14.29
C LEU A 189 -2.39 -21.76 -14.18
N ALA A 190 -3.30 -20.81 -14.42
CA ALA A 190 -2.97 -19.40 -14.62
C ALA A 190 -3.35 -18.48 -13.44
N ASP A 191 -3.87 -19.04 -12.36
CA ASP A 191 -4.51 -18.33 -11.25
C ASP A 191 -3.58 -18.02 -10.07
N GLN A 192 -2.29 -18.37 -10.12
CA GLN A 192 -1.34 -18.05 -9.07
C GLN A 192 -0.60 -16.72 -9.31
N HIS A 193 -0.01 -16.19 -8.25
CA HIS A 193 0.84 -14.99 -8.32
C HIS A 193 2.08 -15.25 -9.20
N ALA A 194 2.26 -14.42 -10.22
CA ALA A 194 3.32 -14.62 -11.24
C ALA A 194 4.69 -14.04 -10.86
N GLY A 195 4.88 -13.65 -9.61
CA GLY A 195 6.08 -12.92 -9.17
C GLY A 195 5.99 -11.43 -9.47
N ASP A 196 7.03 -10.69 -9.08
CA ASP A 196 7.04 -9.22 -9.18
C ASP A 196 7.10 -8.71 -10.64
N SER A 197 7.64 -9.53 -11.55
CA SER A 197 7.75 -9.23 -12.99
C SER A 197 6.55 -9.66 -13.83
N GLY A 198 5.49 -10.17 -13.22
CA GLY A 198 4.23 -10.48 -13.90
C GLY A 198 3.52 -9.22 -14.41
N LEU A 199 2.53 -9.41 -15.28
CA LEU A 199 1.64 -8.34 -15.69
C LEU A 199 0.63 -8.06 -14.56
N TRP A 200 0.57 -6.81 -14.11
CA TRP A 200 -0.41 -6.40 -13.10
C TRP A 200 -1.73 -6.02 -13.77
N CYS A 201 -2.72 -6.87 -13.62
CA CYS A 201 -4.04 -6.67 -14.19
C CYS A 201 -5.14 -7.09 -13.20
N PRO A 202 -6.39 -6.64 -13.40
CA PRO A 202 -7.49 -6.94 -12.48
C PRO A 202 -7.80 -8.44 -12.39
N LEU A 203 -8.06 -8.91 -11.17
CA LEU A 203 -8.77 -10.13 -10.82
C LEU A 203 -9.68 -9.79 -9.64
N PHE A 204 -10.99 -9.99 -9.74
CA PHE A 204 -11.99 -9.46 -8.81
C PHE A 204 -11.81 -7.94 -8.58
N ASN A 205 -11.64 -7.21 -9.66
CA ASN A 205 -11.39 -5.76 -9.66
C ASN A 205 -10.16 -5.30 -8.85
N ARG A 206 -9.32 -6.23 -8.37
CA ARG A 206 -8.10 -5.94 -7.63
C ARG A 206 -6.87 -6.26 -8.47
N LEU A 207 -5.89 -5.34 -8.53
CA LEU A 207 -4.64 -5.60 -9.26
C LEU A 207 -3.90 -6.81 -8.69
N ALA A 208 -3.59 -7.76 -9.56
CA ALA A 208 -2.89 -9.00 -9.24
C ALA A 208 -1.81 -9.27 -10.29
N SER A 209 -0.62 -9.66 -9.85
CA SER A 209 0.44 -10.09 -10.77
C SER A 209 0.06 -11.39 -11.46
N THR A 210 -0.13 -11.35 -12.77
CA THR A 210 -0.63 -12.45 -13.59
C THR A 210 0.39 -12.84 -14.65
N SER A 211 0.52 -14.15 -14.91
CA SER A 211 1.36 -14.65 -15.99
C SER A 211 0.67 -14.41 -17.34
N PRO A 212 1.32 -13.74 -18.30
CA PRO A 212 0.76 -13.60 -19.65
C PRO A 212 0.93 -14.85 -20.50
N LEU A 213 1.31 -15.99 -19.92
CA LEU A 213 1.68 -17.20 -20.66
C LEU A 213 0.56 -17.71 -21.56
N VAL A 214 -0.66 -17.87 -21.04
CA VAL A 214 -1.83 -18.34 -21.80
C VAL A 214 -2.08 -17.42 -23.00
N ALA A 215 -2.16 -16.11 -22.77
CA ALA A 215 -2.35 -15.13 -23.84
C ALA A 215 -1.20 -15.19 -24.87
N THR A 216 0.05 -15.27 -24.41
CA THR A 216 1.23 -15.34 -25.28
C THR A 216 1.23 -16.59 -26.15
N MET A 217 0.91 -17.76 -25.57
CA MET A 217 0.85 -19.02 -26.32
C MET A 217 -0.25 -18.97 -27.35
N ALA A 218 -1.46 -18.58 -26.97
CA ALA A 218 -2.61 -18.50 -27.89
C ALA A 218 -2.33 -17.51 -29.06
N LEU A 219 -1.88 -16.30 -28.77
CA LEU A 219 -1.63 -15.28 -29.78
C LEU A 219 -0.47 -15.64 -30.73
N ARG A 220 0.56 -16.36 -30.26
CA ARG A 220 1.71 -16.76 -31.10
C ARG A 220 1.46 -18.02 -31.95
N THR A 221 0.58 -18.89 -31.51
CA THR A 221 0.28 -20.14 -32.24
C THR A 221 -1.03 -20.06 -33.03
N GLY A 222 -1.89 -19.11 -32.72
CA GLY A 222 -3.26 -19.03 -33.22
C GLY A 222 -4.20 -20.06 -32.57
N ALA A 223 -3.75 -20.74 -31.50
CA ALA A 223 -4.57 -21.72 -30.76
C ALA A 223 -5.76 -21.03 -30.09
N ALA A 224 -6.90 -21.69 -30.06
CA ALA A 224 -8.05 -21.24 -29.28
C ALA A 224 -7.78 -21.36 -27.78
N VAL A 225 -8.49 -20.58 -26.96
CA VAL A 225 -8.43 -20.73 -25.49
C VAL A 225 -9.79 -21.21 -25.00
N VAL A 226 -9.80 -22.30 -24.24
CA VAL A 226 -11.00 -22.88 -23.63
C VAL A 226 -10.81 -22.95 -22.13
N GLY A 227 -11.76 -22.39 -21.36
CA GLY A 227 -11.77 -22.52 -19.90
C GLY A 227 -12.13 -23.93 -19.48
N MET A 228 -11.38 -24.55 -18.57
CA MET A 228 -11.65 -25.90 -18.07
C MET A 228 -11.51 -25.92 -16.53
N ALA A 229 -12.53 -26.44 -15.85
CA ALA A 229 -12.57 -26.55 -14.39
C ALA A 229 -13.10 -27.91 -13.93
N LEU A 230 -12.49 -28.49 -12.90
CA LEU A 230 -12.94 -29.72 -12.25
C LEU A 230 -13.50 -29.42 -10.86
N TYR A 231 -14.80 -29.24 -10.77
CA TYR A 231 -15.50 -28.91 -9.53
C TYR A 231 -15.77 -30.15 -8.67
N THR A 232 -15.75 -29.95 -7.34
CA THR A 232 -16.11 -31.00 -6.39
C THR A 232 -17.63 -31.22 -6.36
N SER A 233 -18.07 -32.45 -6.55
CA SER A 233 -19.47 -32.85 -6.42
C SER A 233 -19.69 -33.74 -5.19
N PRO A 234 -20.93 -33.90 -4.70
CA PRO A 234 -21.22 -34.80 -3.59
C PRO A 234 -20.78 -36.24 -3.81
N LYS A 235 -20.66 -36.99 -2.71
CA LYS A 235 -20.44 -38.46 -2.69
C LYS A 235 -19.12 -38.92 -3.36
N GLY A 236 -18.09 -38.07 -3.45
CA GLY A 236 -16.79 -38.41 -4.05
C GLY A 236 -16.84 -38.45 -5.58
N ARG A 237 -17.59 -37.59 -6.17
CA ARG A 237 -17.65 -37.37 -7.62
C ARG A 237 -17.12 -35.96 -7.94
N TRP A 238 -16.87 -35.70 -9.20
CA TRP A 238 -16.44 -34.41 -9.73
C TRP A 238 -17.22 -34.04 -10.98
N ARG A 239 -17.28 -32.75 -11.31
CA ARG A 239 -17.91 -32.20 -12.51
C ARG A 239 -16.85 -31.45 -13.32
N LEU A 240 -16.49 -31.98 -14.47
CA LEU A 240 -15.56 -31.39 -15.41
C LEU A 240 -16.32 -30.52 -16.40
N VAL A 241 -16.09 -29.24 -16.37
CA VAL A 241 -16.79 -28.25 -17.20
C VAL A 241 -15.83 -27.65 -18.21
N PHE A 242 -16.21 -27.69 -19.48
CA PHE A 242 -15.56 -26.98 -20.59
C PHE A 242 -16.41 -25.75 -20.93
N ARG A 243 -15.79 -24.60 -21.08
CA ARG A 243 -16.46 -23.35 -21.43
C ARG A 243 -16.27 -23.03 -22.91
N PRO A 244 -17.14 -22.21 -23.52
CA PRO A 244 -16.95 -21.73 -24.88
C PRO A 244 -15.57 -21.12 -25.11
N ALA A 245 -15.07 -21.20 -26.34
CA ALA A 245 -13.80 -20.61 -26.73
C ALA A 245 -13.80 -19.10 -26.45
N ILE A 246 -12.71 -18.62 -25.83
CA ILE A 246 -12.57 -17.24 -25.38
C ILE A 246 -12.01 -16.39 -26.53
N ALA A 247 -12.78 -15.41 -26.99
CA ALA A 247 -12.29 -14.44 -27.96
C ALA A 247 -11.27 -13.48 -27.29
N LEU A 248 -10.01 -13.55 -27.75
CA LEU A 248 -8.92 -12.76 -27.17
C LEU A 248 -8.66 -11.48 -27.96
N PRO A 249 -8.42 -10.34 -27.28
CA PRO A 249 -7.80 -9.17 -27.89
C PRO A 249 -6.41 -9.48 -28.46
N LYS A 250 -5.98 -8.75 -29.48
CA LYS A 250 -4.64 -8.92 -30.10
C LYS A 250 -3.48 -8.52 -29.18
N GLU A 251 -3.72 -7.61 -28.27
CA GLU A 251 -2.71 -7.11 -27.32
C GLU A 251 -2.63 -8.04 -26.11
N THR A 252 -1.41 -8.53 -25.79
CA THR A 252 -1.17 -9.54 -24.74
C THR A 252 -1.68 -9.12 -23.36
N ALA A 253 -1.57 -7.83 -23.01
CA ALA A 253 -2.01 -7.37 -21.69
C ALA A 253 -3.54 -7.38 -21.58
N ALA A 254 -4.25 -6.90 -22.62
CA ALA A 254 -5.70 -6.94 -22.68
C ALA A 254 -6.23 -8.40 -22.72
N ALA A 255 -5.56 -9.28 -23.48
CA ALA A 255 -5.87 -10.71 -23.50
C ALA A 255 -5.70 -11.35 -22.12
N THR A 256 -4.61 -11.03 -21.39
CA THR A 256 -4.37 -11.53 -20.04
C THR A 256 -5.44 -11.07 -19.05
N ALA A 257 -5.88 -9.82 -19.14
CA ALA A 257 -6.97 -9.32 -18.30
C ALA A 257 -8.31 -10.00 -18.62
N LYS A 258 -8.60 -10.24 -19.90
CA LYS A 258 -9.79 -11.01 -20.30
C LYS A 258 -9.76 -12.42 -19.72
N LEU A 259 -8.59 -13.08 -19.73
CA LEU A 259 -8.43 -14.41 -19.14
C LEU A 259 -8.60 -14.41 -17.61
N ASN A 260 -8.19 -13.37 -16.91
CA ASN A 260 -8.49 -13.21 -15.49
C ASN A 260 -10.00 -13.09 -15.23
N HIS A 261 -10.73 -12.39 -16.09
CA HIS A 261 -12.19 -12.30 -15.99
C HIS A 261 -12.87 -13.67 -16.19
N GLU A 262 -12.39 -14.48 -17.11
CA GLU A 262 -12.89 -15.85 -17.29
C GLU A 262 -12.56 -16.75 -16.08
N LEU A 263 -11.34 -16.64 -15.52
CA LEU A 263 -10.99 -17.31 -14.26
C LEU A 263 -11.89 -16.89 -13.12
N GLU A 264 -12.22 -15.60 -13.02
CA GLU A 264 -13.16 -15.08 -12.03
C GLU A 264 -14.55 -15.72 -12.19
N ALA A 265 -15.06 -15.82 -13.41
CA ALA A 265 -16.33 -16.48 -13.69
C ALA A 265 -16.32 -17.96 -13.26
N MET A 266 -15.22 -18.68 -13.54
CA MET A 266 -15.04 -20.06 -13.08
C MET A 266 -15.00 -20.17 -11.55
N ILE A 267 -14.32 -19.24 -10.87
CA ILE A 267 -14.25 -19.21 -9.40
C ILE A 267 -15.62 -18.91 -8.79
N ARG A 268 -16.39 -17.99 -9.39
CA ARG A 268 -17.74 -17.61 -8.92
C ARG A 268 -18.77 -18.73 -9.04
N GLU A 269 -18.58 -19.66 -9.96
CA GLU A 269 -19.47 -20.83 -10.12
C GLU A 269 -19.45 -21.74 -8.89
N GLN A 270 -18.26 -22.03 -8.32
CA GLN A 270 -18.11 -22.78 -7.08
C GLN A 270 -16.98 -22.19 -6.21
N PRO A 271 -17.26 -21.10 -5.48
CA PRO A 271 -16.21 -20.35 -4.78
C PRO A 271 -15.42 -21.16 -3.75
N SER A 272 -16.03 -22.15 -3.09
CA SER A 272 -15.34 -22.99 -2.10
C SER A 272 -14.20 -23.84 -2.66
N ASP A 273 -14.21 -24.11 -3.96
CA ASP A 273 -13.27 -25.00 -4.61
C ASP A 273 -11.96 -24.33 -5.03
N TRP A 274 -11.91 -22.98 -5.07
CA TRP A 274 -10.68 -22.29 -5.44
C TRP A 274 -9.65 -22.28 -4.30
N LEU A 275 -8.36 -22.23 -4.67
CA LEU A 275 -7.21 -22.28 -3.75
C LEU A 275 -7.03 -20.97 -2.97
N TRP A 276 -8.00 -20.62 -2.11
CA TRP A 276 -7.98 -19.42 -1.28
C TRP A 276 -6.80 -19.34 -0.30
N SER A 277 -6.17 -20.46 0.02
CA SER A 277 -4.96 -20.53 0.85
C SER A 277 -3.70 -20.06 0.14
N HIS A 278 -3.74 -19.79 -1.17
CA HIS A 278 -2.68 -19.11 -1.92
C HIS A 278 -2.80 -17.58 -1.79
N ASN A 279 -1.69 -16.88 -1.55
CA ASN A 279 -1.67 -15.41 -1.51
C ASN A 279 -1.68 -14.82 -2.93
N ARG A 280 -2.85 -14.77 -3.57
CA ARG A 280 -3.01 -14.35 -4.96
C ARG A 280 -2.68 -12.87 -5.19
N TRP A 281 -3.00 -12.01 -4.23
CA TRP A 281 -2.74 -10.56 -4.27
C TRP A 281 -1.48 -10.18 -3.51
N LYS A 282 -0.48 -11.06 -3.52
CA LYS A 282 0.84 -10.78 -2.96
C LYS A 282 1.47 -9.58 -3.69
N THR A 283 2.07 -8.68 -2.93
CA THR A 283 2.81 -7.52 -3.44
C THR A 283 4.32 -7.71 -3.28
N PRO A 284 5.15 -7.02 -4.06
CA PRO A 284 6.61 -7.07 -3.92
C PRO A 284 7.09 -6.80 -2.50
N TYR A 285 8.24 -7.34 -2.13
CA TYR A 285 8.88 -7.08 -0.86
C TYR A 285 10.33 -6.66 -1.07
N PRO A 286 10.80 -5.61 -0.45
CA PRO A 286 10.10 -4.65 0.44
C PRO A 286 9.28 -3.59 -0.31
N ARG A 287 9.42 -3.45 -1.62
CA ARG A 287 8.98 -2.33 -2.47
C ARG A 287 7.53 -2.51 -2.97
N PHE A 288 6.57 -2.68 -2.05
CA PHE A 288 5.18 -3.01 -2.38
C PHE A 288 4.39 -1.88 -3.08
N LEU A 289 4.88 -0.67 -3.07
CA LEU A 289 4.32 0.44 -3.84
C LEU A 289 4.80 0.43 -5.29
N SER A 290 5.97 -0.16 -5.57
CA SER A 290 6.50 -0.31 -6.92
C SER A 290 5.96 -1.60 -7.54
N ILE A 291 4.93 -1.49 -8.37
CA ILE A 291 4.34 -2.61 -9.13
C ILE A 291 4.44 -2.36 -10.63
N GLY A 292 4.23 -3.41 -11.42
CA GLY A 292 4.24 -3.31 -12.89
C GLY A 292 5.56 -3.75 -13.54
N GLY A 293 6.69 -3.43 -12.97
CA GLY A 293 8.01 -3.82 -13.49
C GLY A 293 8.16 -3.57 -15.00
N LYS A 294 8.86 -4.45 -15.71
CA LYS A 294 9.11 -4.35 -17.17
C LYS A 294 7.86 -4.58 -18.03
N ARG A 295 6.82 -5.23 -17.50
CA ARG A 295 5.59 -5.57 -18.24
C ARG A 295 4.46 -4.59 -18.04
N GLY A 296 4.65 -3.59 -17.17
CA GLY A 296 3.67 -2.54 -16.93
C GLY A 296 2.45 -3.00 -16.12
N ILE A 297 1.47 -2.13 -16.09
CA ILE A 297 0.19 -2.29 -15.40
C ILE A 297 -0.92 -2.09 -16.42
N LEU A 298 -1.87 -3.02 -16.50
CA LEU A 298 -3.13 -2.81 -17.17
C LEU A 298 -4.16 -2.37 -16.13
N THR A 299 -4.69 -1.15 -16.28
CA THR A 299 -5.72 -0.59 -15.42
C THR A 299 -7.08 -0.68 -16.07
N ASN A 300 -8.13 -0.67 -15.24
CA ASN A 300 -9.53 -0.71 -15.62
C ASN A 300 -10.28 0.26 -14.68
N GLN A 301 -11.41 0.79 -15.09
CA GLN A 301 -12.26 1.59 -14.21
C GLN A 301 -12.86 0.69 -13.10
N GLY A 302 -13.01 1.23 -11.90
CA GLY A 302 -13.64 0.50 -10.78
C GLY A 302 -12.71 -0.44 -10.03
N LEU A 303 -11.39 -0.21 -10.06
CA LEU A 303 -10.44 -1.00 -9.27
C LEU A 303 -10.75 -0.94 -7.76
N THR A 304 -10.73 -2.10 -7.11
CA THR A 304 -10.70 -2.18 -5.65
C THR A 304 -9.38 -1.60 -5.13
N PRO A 305 -9.40 -0.58 -4.25
CA PRO A 305 -8.20 0.15 -3.88
C PRO A 305 -7.25 -0.67 -3.01
N PHE A 306 -5.94 -0.46 -3.19
CA PHE A 306 -4.91 -0.84 -2.23
C PHE A 306 -4.93 0.17 -1.09
N ARG A 307 -5.38 -0.28 0.08
CA ARG A 307 -5.61 0.58 1.26
C ARG A 307 -4.33 0.72 2.07
N LEU A 308 -3.66 1.87 1.92
CA LEU A 308 -2.48 2.24 2.69
C LEU A 308 -2.90 3.11 3.87
N MET A 309 -2.62 2.66 5.07
CA MET A 309 -2.72 3.46 6.28
C MET A 309 -1.41 4.23 6.49
N VAL A 310 -1.49 5.52 6.73
CA VAL A 310 -0.39 6.35 7.23
C VAL A 310 -0.72 6.79 8.66
N ARG A 311 0.00 6.27 9.66
CA ARG A 311 -0.12 6.74 11.03
C ARG A 311 0.62 8.05 11.18
N SER A 312 -0.12 9.14 11.29
CA SER A 312 0.42 10.50 11.38
C SER A 312 1.23 10.71 12.66
N VAL A 313 2.19 11.60 12.57
CA VAL A 313 2.86 12.26 13.72
C VAL A 313 1.88 13.16 14.48
N ASN A 314 2.29 13.65 15.67
CA ASN A 314 1.38 14.35 16.59
C ASN A 314 1.53 15.88 16.58
N TRP A 315 2.58 16.40 15.96
CA TRP A 315 2.86 17.84 15.86
C TRP A 315 2.58 18.32 14.44
N LEU A 316 2.05 19.53 14.32
CA LEU A 316 1.64 20.11 13.03
C LEU A 316 2.84 20.30 12.10
N GLY A 317 3.94 20.87 12.60
CA GLY A 317 5.16 21.05 11.81
C GLY A 317 5.71 19.73 11.27
N ASP A 318 5.79 18.69 12.15
CA ASP A 318 6.19 17.35 11.73
C ASP A 318 5.23 16.79 10.66
N ALA A 319 3.91 16.99 10.82
CA ALA A 319 2.91 16.52 9.85
C ALA A 319 3.12 17.16 8.47
N VAL A 320 3.40 18.44 8.42
CA VAL A 320 3.73 19.13 7.16
C VAL A 320 5.01 18.56 6.53
N MET A 321 6.06 18.32 7.32
CA MET A 321 7.31 17.72 6.82
C MET A 321 7.15 16.30 6.27
N THR A 322 6.02 15.61 6.55
CA THR A 322 5.73 14.30 5.94
C THR A 322 5.11 14.38 4.54
N LEU A 323 4.62 15.56 4.12
CA LEU A 323 3.89 15.71 2.85
C LEU A 323 4.69 15.27 1.61
N PRO A 324 5.99 15.59 1.46
CA PRO A 324 6.78 15.09 0.34
C PRO A 324 6.75 13.57 0.23
N ALA A 325 6.83 12.86 1.36
CA ALA A 325 6.76 11.41 1.38
C ALA A 325 5.36 10.88 0.99
N ILE A 326 4.29 11.53 1.47
CA ILE A 326 2.91 11.16 1.10
C ILE A 326 2.66 11.41 -0.39
N ARG A 327 3.13 12.53 -0.91
CA ARG A 327 3.08 12.87 -2.34
C ARG A 327 3.85 11.85 -3.19
N ALA A 328 5.07 11.46 -2.76
CA ALA A 328 5.84 10.42 -3.42
C ALA A 328 5.10 9.06 -3.44
N MET A 329 4.51 8.66 -2.31
CA MET A 329 3.71 7.45 -2.23
C MET A 329 2.48 7.50 -3.17
N LYS A 330 1.77 8.63 -3.22
CA LYS A 330 0.57 8.78 -4.06
C LYS A 330 0.85 8.61 -5.56
N ARG A 331 2.07 8.92 -6.01
CA ARG A 331 2.50 8.78 -7.41
C ARG A 331 2.85 7.35 -7.84
N THR A 332 2.69 6.34 -6.98
CA THR A 332 3.21 4.99 -7.23
C THR A 332 2.26 4.12 -8.05
N ARG A 333 1.18 3.66 -7.47
CA ARG A 333 0.25 2.71 -8.06
C ARG A 333 -1.14 3.32 -8.27
N PRO A 334 -1.82 2.98 -9.37
CA PRO A 334 -3.08 3.66 -9.74
C PRO A 334 -4.25 3.32 -8.81
N ASP A 335 -4.19 2.19 -8.10
CA ASP A 335 -5.21 1.74 -7.15
C ASP A 335 -4.90 2.15 -5.70
N LEU A 336 -3.92 3.06 -5.47
CA LEU A 336 -3.54 3.47 -4.11
C LEU A 336 -4.60 4.38 -3.48
N GLN A 337 -5.10 3.96 -2.33
CA GLN A 337 -5.92 4.78 -1.43
C GLN A 337 -5.15 5.03 -0.13
N ILE A 338 -4.82 6.28 0.15
CA ILE A 338 -4.13 6.71 1.36
C ILE A 338 -5.15 7.14 2.41
N THR A 339 -5.17 6.44 3.54
CA THR A 339 -5.93 6.86 4.73
C THR A 339 -4.95 7.32 5.80
N VAL A 340 -5.02 8.60 6.17
CA VAL A 340 -4.23 9.11 7.29
C VAL A 340 -4.98 8.92 8.60
N VAL A 341 -4.32 8.26 9.55
CA VAL A 341 -4.82 8.06 10.92
C VAL A 341 -4.12 9.04 11.85
N CYS A 342 -4.85 9.99 12.40
CA CYS A 342 -4.32 11.09 13.18
C CYS A 342 -5.10 11.36 14.47
N GLN A 343 -4.55 12.20 15.35
CA GLN A 343 -5.31 12.80 16.44
C GLN A 343 -6.30 13.84 15.89
N SER A 344 -7.45 14.03 16.55
CA SER A 344 -8.51 14.95 16.11
C SER A 344 -8.03 16.37 15.82
N LYS A 345 -7.07 16.88 16.59
CA LYS A 345 -6.50 18.22 16.38
C LYS A 345 -5.81 18.45 15.02
N LEU A 346 -5.38 17.38 14.34
CA LEU A 346 -4.74 17.45 13.02
C LEU A 346 -5.68 17.05 11.88
N ALA A 347 -6.92 16.67 12.17
CA ALA A 347 -7.84 16.16 11.16
C ALA A 347 -8.14 17.21 10.07
N GLY A 348 -8.33 18.48 10.45
CA GLY A 348 -8.55 19.57 9.51
C GLY A 348 -7.40 19.75 8.52
N PHE A 349 -6.16 19.75 9.04
CA PHE A 349 -4.97 19.79 8.18
C PHE A 349 -4.96 18.66 7.14
N TRP A 350 -5.17 17.42 7.59
CA TRP A 350 -5.12 16.26 6.69
C TRP A 350 -6.23 16.22 5.65
N ARG A 351 -7.42 16.78 5.96
CA ARG A 351 -8.50 16.92 4.98
C ARG A 351 -8.19 17.93 3.87
N ALA A 352 -7.32 18.91 4.16
CA ALA A 352 -6.89 19.91 3.19
C ALA A 352 -5.75 19.43 2.27
N VAL A 353 -5.22 18.21 2.48
CA VAL A 353 -4.12 17.63 1.69
C VAL A 353 -4.69 16.81 0.53
N PRO A 354 -4.49 17.23 -0.74
CA PRO A 354 -5.10 16.56 -1.91
C PRO A 354 -4.68 15.10 -2.11
N GLU A 355 -3.48 14.74 -1.67
CA GLU A 355 -2.93 13.39 -1.81
C GLU A 355 -3.54 12.39 -0.81
N VAL A 356 -4.30 12.87 0.18
CA VAL A 356 -4.96 12.06 1.21
C VAL A 356 -6.40 11.78 0.80
N ASP A 357 -6.72 10.52 0.56
CA ASP A 357 -8.06 10.11 0.13
C ASP A 357 -9.06 10.05 1.30
N ARG A 358 -8.57 9.70 2.50
CA ARG A 358 -9.41 9.58 3.71
C ARG A 358 -8.64 10.00 4.96
N VAL A 359 -9.36 10.55 5.92
CA VAL A 359 -8.83 10.88 7.25
C VAL A 359 -9.63 10.13 8.31
N LEU A 360 -8.93 9.31 9.09
CA LEU A 360 -9.50 8.63 10.25
C LEU A 360 -8.99 9.31 11.53
N SER A 361 -9.88 10.06 12.17
CA SER A 361 -9.56 10.77 13.41
C SER A 361 -9.74 9.84 14.61
N LEU A 362 -8.69 9.65 15.39
CA LEU A 362 -8.77 8.92 16.66
C LEU A 362 -9.37 9.84 17.75
N PRO A 363 -10.34 9.34 18.54
CA PRO A 363 -10.91 10.09 19.65
C PRO A 363 -9.83 10.58 20.63
N PRO A 364 -10.05 11.70 21.33
CA PRO A 364 -9.17 12.12 22.40
C PRO A 364 -8.97 11.01 23.45
N LYS A 365 -7.75 10.83 23.92
CA LYS A 365 -7.39 9.77 24.89
C LYS A 365 -7.76 8.33 24.45
N CYS A 366 -7.92 8.08 23.15
CA CYS A 366 -8.21 6.74 22.62
C CYS A 366 -7.17 5.71 23.11
N GLY A 367 -7.63 4.65 23.74
CA GLY A 367 -6.75 3.54 24.20
C GLY A 367 -6.22 2.71 23.03
N ILE A 368 -5.11 1.96 23.24
CA ILE A 368 -4.48 1.12 22.20
C ILE A 368 -5.45 0.08 21.63
N LEU A 369 -6.22 -0.61 22.49
CA LEU A 369 -7.17 -1.63 22.06
C LEU A 369 -8.32 -1.05 21.25
N ALA A 370 -8.84 0.13 21.65
CA ALA A 370 -9.89 0.83 20.92
C ALA A 370 -9.39 1.30 19.54
N ALA A 371 -8.19 1.88 19.48
CA ALA A 371 -7.55 2.25 18.22
C ALA A 371 -7.36 1.02 17.31
N ALA A 372 -6.84 -0.08 17.84
CA ALA A 372 -6.66 -1.32 17.08
C ALA A 372 -7.98 -1.91 16.56
N ALA A 373 -9.07 -1.81 17.34
CA ALA A 373 -10.40 -2.27 16.92
C ALA A 373 -10.94 -1.42 15.74
N LEU A 374 -10.81 -0.09 15.82
CA LEU A 374 -11.17 0.81 14.72
C LEU A 374 -10.36 0.49 13.44
N LEU A 375 -9.04 0.35 13.57
CA LEU A 375 -8.15 0.07 12.44
C LEU A 375 -8.44 -1.30 11.80
N ARG A 376 -8.83 -2.30 12.59
CA ARG A 376 -9.18 -3.64 12.09
C ARG A 376 -10.39 -3.61 11.17
N GLY A 377 -11.38 -2.78 11.46
CA GLY A 377 -12.59 -2.61 10.64
C GLY A 377 -12.31 -2.06 9.25
N GLU A 378 -11.20 -1.33 9.07
CA GLU A 378 -10.85 -0.68 7.81
C GLU A 378 -10.17 -1.61 6.78
N ASN A 379 -9.74 -2.80 7.17
CA ASN A 379 -9.11 -3.80 6.30
C ASN A 379 -7.91 -3.26 5.49
N PHE A 380 -6.98 -2.57 6.15
CA PHE A 380 -5.79 -2.03 5.50
C PHE A 380 -4.86 -3.13 4.97
N ASP A 381 -4.27 -2.91 3.79
CA ASP A 381 -3.28 -3.79 3.17
C ASP A 381 -1.88 -3.57 3.76
N ALA A 382 -1.57 -2.32 4.06
CA ALA A 382 -0.29 -1.92 4.64
C ALA A 382 -0.46 -0.72 5.58
N ALA A 383 0.47 -0.57 6.52
CA ALA A 383 0.57 0.59 7.39
C ALA A 383 1.99 1.15 7.38
N VAL A 384 2.11 2.45 7.23
CA VAL A 384 3.33 3.24 7.47
C VAL A 384 3.18 3.94 8.81
N VAL A 385 4.09 3.66 9.73
CA VAL A 385 4.06 4.20 11.10
C VAL A 385 5.13 5.28 11.22
N LEU A 386 4.73 6.54 11.02
CA LEU A 386 5.64 7.68 11.08
C LEU A 386 6.13 7.99 12.51
N PRO A 387 5.27 7.95 13.57
CA PRO A 387 5.75 8.15 14.93
C PRO A 387 6.64 6.99 15.39
N ASN A 388 7.76 7.32 16.04
CA ASN A 388 8.67 6.31 16.56
C ASN A 388 8.32 5.95 18.02
N SER A 389 7.14 5.35 18.27
CA SER A 389 6.68 4.95 19.59
C SER A 389 6.21 3.49 19.64
N LEU A 390 6.39 2.82 20.79
CA LEU A 390 5.88 1.47 21.04
C LEU A 390 4.36 1.40 20.82
N ARG A 391 3.63 2.40 21.32
CA ARG A 391 2.17 2.49 21.23
C ARG A 391 1.68 2.34 19.80
N THR A 392 2.22 3.15 18.87
CA THR A 392 1.78 3.13 17.47
C THR A 392 2.13 1.83 16.76
N GLY A 393 3.22 1.16 17.15
CA GLY A 393 3.55 -0.19 16.72
C GLY A 393 2.52 -1.23 17.20
N LEU A 394 2.11 -1.15 18.46
CA LEU A 394 1.07 -2.00 19.04
C LEU A 394 -0.30 -1.80 18.37
N GLU A 395 -0.70 -0.56 18.09
CA GLU A 395 -1.96 -0.24 17.42
C GLU A 395 -2.09 -1.03 16.09
N VAL A 396 -1.08 -0.97 15.22
CA VAL A 396 -1.10 -1.63 13.90
C VAL A 396 -0.90 -3.15 13.97
N TRP A 397 -0.15 -3.64 14.96
CA TRP A 397 0.07 -5.06 15.17
C TRP A 397 -1.20 -5.76 15.68
N LEU A 398 -1.86 -5.18 16.69
CA LEU A 398 -3.13 -5.68 17.23
C LEU A 398 -4.27 -5.56 16.21
N ALA A 399 -4.26 -4.54 15.35
CA ALA A 399 -5.20 -4.44 14.24
C ALA A 399 -5.04 -5.58 13.21
N GLY A 400 -3.90 -6.27 13.21
CA GLY A 400 -3.63 -7.37 12.30
C GLY A 400 -3.29 -6.92 10.88
N ILE A 401 -2.84 -5.68 10.69
CA ILE A 401 -2.44 -5.17 9.37
C ILE A 401 -1.25 -5.99 8.87
N PRO A 402 -1.33 -6.57 7.65
CA PRO A 402 -0.36 -7.59 7.22
C PRO A 402 1.04 -7.03 6.99
N ARG A 403 1.19 -5.81 6.46
CA ARG A 403 2.46 -5.14 6.26
C ARG A 403 2.54 -3.88 7.13
N ARG A 404 3.58 -3.78 7.93
CA ARG A 404 3.74 -2.72 8.92
C ARG A 404 5.16 -2.18 8.82
N VAL A 405 5.30 -0.96 8.32
CA VAL A 405 6.57 -0.31 7.98
C VAL A 405 6.88 0.83 8.94
N GLY A 406 8.11 0.98 9.33
CA GLY A 406 8.57 2.11 10.14
C GLY A 406 10.02 1.95 10.57
N TYR A 407 10.55 2.97 11.26
CA TYR A 407 11.91 2.94 11.77
C TYR A 407 12.05 1.96 12.94
N ARG A 408 13.21 1.29 13.04
CA ARG A 408 13.61 0.51 14.21
C ARG A 408 13.77 1.44 15.43
N GLY A 409 13.44 0.95 16.60
CA GLY A 409 13.61 1.65 17.87
C GLY A 409 12.43 1.44 18.82
N HIS A 410 12.55 1.89 20.05
CA HIS A 410 11.49 1.88 21.05
C HIS A 410 10.74 0.54 21.17
N PHE A 411 11.46 -0.58 21.17
CA PHE A 411 10.96 -1.97 21.33
C PHE A 411 9.93 -2.41 20.27
N ARG A 412 9.98 -1.83 19.05
CA ARG A 412 9.01 -2.14 17.98
C ARG A 412 9.42 -3.26 17.02
N ALA A 413 10.63 -3.82 17.16
CA ALA A 413 11.18 -4.80 16.21
C ALA A 413 10.29 -6.04 15.99
N GLY A 414 9.53 -6.49 17.02
CA GLY A 414 8.58 -7.60 16.91
C GLY A 414 7.18 -7.19 16.42
N LEU A 415 6.86 -5.90 16.40
CA LEU A 415 5.53 -5.38 16.06
C LEU A 415 5.43 -4.95 14.60
N LEU A 416 6.51 -4.40 14.05
CA LEU A 416 6.66 -4.05 12.65
C LEU A 416 7.38 -5.18 11.93
N ASN A 417 7.04 -5.45 10.67
CA ASN A 417 7.62 -6.51 9.87
C ASN A 417 8.40 -6.02 8.64
N GLN A 418 8.53 -4.71 8.51
CA GLN A 418 9.46 -4.04 7.60
C GLN A 418 10.07 -2.85 8.34
N LEU A 419 11.32 -3.03 8.77
CA LEU A 419 12.04 -2.07 9.58
C LEU A 419 13.09 -1.35 8.75
N LEU A 420 13.13 -0.02 8.91
CA LEU A 420 14.20 0.81 8.40
C LEU A 420 15.13 1.21 9.55
N GLU A 421 16.43 1.07 9.36
CA GLU A 421 17.41 1.55 10.33
C GLU A 421 17.50 3.08 10.24
N LYS A 422 17.62 3.74 11.38
CA LYS A 422 17.97 5.17 11.36
C LYS A 422 19.40 5.31 10.83
N PRO A 423 19.70 6.34 10.04
CA PRO A 423 21.07 6.65 9.70
C PRO A 423 21.88 6.74 11.00
N SER A 424 22.76 5.75 11.22
CA SER A 424 23.63 5.74 12.40
C SER A 424 24.81 6.68 12.15
N GLY A 425 24.96 7.67 13.01
CA GLY A 425 26.16 8.48 13.09
C GLY A 425 27.31 7.68 13.69
N SER A 426 27.84 6.68 12.98
CA SER A 426 29.07 6.00 13.39
C SER A 426 30.26 6.70 12.77
N GLY A 427 30.93 7.60 13.52
CA GLY A 427 32.32 8.00 13.31
C GLY A 427 32.62 9.14 12.33
N SER A 428 31.65 9.71 11.64
CA SER A 428 31.80 10.97 10.90
C SER A 428 30.92 12.06 11.55
N PRO A 429 31.25 13.36 11.45
CA PRO A 429 30.32 14.41 11.87
C PRO A 429 28.98 14.10 11.18
N VAL A 430 27.91 13.89 11.99
CA VAL A 430 26.57 13.66 11.46
C VAL A 430 26.25 14.87 10.62
N GLU A 431 26.26 14.72 9.31
CA GLU A 431 25.77 15.77 8.43
C GLU A 431 24.32 16.02 8.84
N LEU A 432 24.06 17.23 9.35
CA LEU A 432 22.75 17.63 9.87
C LEU A 432 21.74 17.59 8.71
N ARG A 433 21.05 16.48 8.59
CA ARG A 433 20.12 16.23 7.49
C ARG A 433 18.71 16.60 7.89
N HIS A 434 18.03 17.41 7.08
CA HIS A 434 16.66 17.83 7.34
C HIS A 434 15.71 16.63 7.58
N GLN A 435 14.80 16.76 8.55
CA GLN A 435 13.89 15.70 9.00
C GLN A 435 13.01 15.14 7.87
N VAL A 436 12.67 15.93 6.85
CA VAL A 436 11.92 15.51 5.65
C VAL A 436 12.51 14.25 4.99
N HIS A 437 13.85 14.16 4.97
CA HIS A 437 14.54 13.04 4.37
C HIS A 437 14.24 11.71 5.07
N SER A 438 14.03 11.72 6.40
CA SER A 438 13.64 10.50 7.11
C SER A 438 12.28 9.98 6.63
N TYR A 439 11.36 10.85 6.29
CA TYR A 439 10.06 10.45 5.75
C TYR A 439 10.16 10.00 4.29
N LEU A 440 10.98 10.68 3.48
CA LEU A 440 11.27 10.26 2.10
C LEU A 440 11.96 8.90 2.05
N ASP A 441 12.94 8.65 2.93
CA ASP A 441 13.63 7.36 3.01
C ASP A 441 12.65 6.21 3.34
N LEU A 442 11.65 6.44 4.23
CA LEU A 442 10.59 5.47 4.47
C LEU A 442 9.77 5.21 3.20
N ALA A 443 9.35 6.25 2.49
CA ALA A 443 8.58 6.12 1.26
C ALA A 443 9.38 5.37 0.17
N GLU A 444 10.64 5.72 -0.01
CA GLU A 444 11.56 5.08 -0.97
C GLU A 444 11.79 3.59 -0.64
N SER A 445 11.91 3.25 0.65
CA SER A 445 12.06 1.85 1.08
C SER A 445 10.86 0.97 0.68
N MET A 446 9.69 1.57 0.51
CA MET A 446 8.47 0.90 0.05
C MET A 446 8.31 0.91 -1.48
N GLY A 447 9.18 1.61 -2.20
CA GLY A 447 9.18 1.70 -3.66
C GLY A 447 8.58 2.98 -4.24
N ALA A 448 8.36 4.01 -3.42
CA ALA A 448 8.01 5.33 -3.94
C ALA A 448 9.22 5.99 -4.63
N PRO A 449 9.01 6.87 -5.61
CA PRO A 449 10.08 7.65 -6.19
C PRO A 449 10.65 8.63 -5.14
N ARG A 450 11.92 8.96 -5.26
CA ARG A 450 12.49 10.08 -4.52
C ARG A 450 12.06 11.37 -5.20
N LEU A 451 11.52 12.30 -4.41
CA LEU A 451 11.18 13.64 -4.91
C LEU A 451 12.37 14.56 -4.71
N GLU A 452 12.64 15.41 -5.70
CA GLU A 452 13.62 16.48 -5.60
C GLU A 452 13.06 17.65 -4.75
N PRO A 453 13.92 18.49 -4.16
CA PRO A 453 13.49 19.58 -3.27
C PRO A 453 12.43 20.51 -3.86
N GLU A 454 12.47 20.75 -5.19
CA GLU A 454 11.51 21.58 -5.93
C GLU A 454 10.11 20.98 -5.94
N GLU A 455 9.99 19.66 -5.78
CA GLU A 455 8.73 18.93 -5.76
C GLU A 455 8.13 18.79 -4.34
N TRP A 456 8.86 19.21 -3.29
CA TRP A 456 8.41 19.04 -1.90
C TRP A 456 7.22 19.94 -1.56
N VAL A 457 7.14 21.08 -2.21
CA VAL A 457 6.08 22.09 -2.01
C VAL A 457 5.28 22.23 -3.29
N ALA A 458 3.96 22.30 -3.18
CA ALA A 458 3.12 22.58 -4.33
C ALA A 458 3.31 24.02 -4.80
N PRO A 459 3.20 24.31 -6.10
CA PRO A 459 3.17 25.68 -6.58
C PRO A 459 2.09 26.49 -5.87
N ARG A 460 2.38 27.74 -5.59
CA ARG A 460 1.41 28.63 -4.94
C ARG A 460 0.20 28.84 -5.84
N ILE A 461 -0.97 28.47 -5.36
CA ILE A 461 -2.24 28.67 -6.04
C ILE A 461 -3.01 29.82 -5.36
N GLY A 462 -3.56 30.72 -6.14
CA GLY A 462 -4.51 31.73 -5.63
C GLY A 462 -3.84 32.93 -4.95
N ARG A 463 -2.72 33.43 -5.49
CA ARG A 463 -2.14 34.69 -4.99
C ARG A 463 -3.16 35.82 -5.10
N ARG A 464 -3.36 36.55 -3.97
CA ARG A 464 -4.16 37.79 -3.96
C ARG A 464 -3.44 38.86 -4.79
N VAL A 465 -4.08 39.35 -5.84
CA VAL A 465 -3.61 40.54 -6.56
C VAL A 465 -4.16 41.76 -5.81
N SER A 466 -3.32 42.41 -5.02
CA SER A 466 -3.69 43.62 -4.27
C SER A 466 -2.52 44.61 -4.27
N HIS A 467 -2.85 45.89 -4.32
CA HIS A 467 -1.85 46.95 -4.19
C HIS A 467 -1.33 47.09 -2.73
N VAL A 468 -2.10 46.60 -1.76
CA VAL A 468 -1.71 46.58 -0.34
C VAL A 468 -1.21 45.21 0.03
N ARG A 469 0.00 45.13 0.55
CA ARG A 469 0.61 43.88 1.02
C ARG A 469 -0.03 43.40 2.31
N ARG A 470 -0.28 42.09 2.42
CA ARG A 470 -0.82 41.47 3.64
C ARG A 470 0.22 40.54 4.26
N VAL A 471 0.60 40.81 5.49
CA VAL A 471 1.63 40.08 6.21
C VAL A 471 1.02 39.40 7.44
N ALA A 472 1.16 38.08 7.50
CA ALA A 472 0.82 37.33 8.70
C ALA A 472 1.98 37.40 9.70
N VAL A 473 1.65 37.49 11.01
CA VAL A 473 2.63 37.42 12.11
C VAL A 473 2.20 36.34 13.08
N CYS A 474 3.07 35.34 13.33
CA CYS A 474 2.84 34.28 14.30
C CYS A 474 3.86 34.37 15.43
N PRO A 475 3.54 35.08 16.54
CA PRO A 475 4.46 35.29 17.67
C PRO A 475 4.56 34.08 18.60
N GLY A 476 3.66 33.11 18.46
CA GLY A 476 3.60 31.91 19.28
C GLY A 476 4.67 30.86 18.94
N ALA A 477 4.86 29.91 19.85
CA ALA A 477 5.60 28.68 19.63
C ALA A 477 5.06 27.60 20.57
N GLU A 478 4.55 26.48 19.96
CA GLU A 478 3.94 25.38 20.72
C GLU A 478 4.95 24.61 21.56
N PHE A 479 6.19 24.52 21.09
CA PHE A 479 7.26 23.78 21.77
C PHE A 479 7.61 24.34 23.16
N GLY A 480 7.70 25.66 23.27
CA GLY A 480 8.04 26.35 24.55
C GLY A 480 8.56 27.77 24.38
N GLY A 481 8.80 28.44 25.50
CA GLY A 481 9.27 29.83 25.57
C GLY A 481 10.61 30.08 24.90
N ALA A 482 11.49 29.06 24.88
CA ALA A 482 12.82 29.20 24.27
C ALA A 482 12.81 29.41 22.75
N LYS A 483 11.68 29.22 22.09
CA LYS A 483 11.48 29.47 20.65
C LYS A 483 10.72 30.78 20.37
N ARG A 484 10.30 31.53 21.40
CA ARG A 484 9.50 32.74 21.23
C ARG A 484 10.40 33.96 21.17
N TRP A 485 10.33 34.71 20.09
CA TRP A 485 10.98 36.01 20.00
C TRP A 485 10.20 37.05 20.82
N LEU A 486 10.82 38.19 21.13
CA LEU A 486 10.27 39.19 22.02
C LEU A 486 9.11 39.95 21.34
N PRO A 487 7.95 40.12 22.02
CA PRO A 487 6.79 40.81 21.45
C PRO A 487 7.08 42.24 20.99
N GLU A 488 7.86 43.01 21.80
CA GLU A 488 8.29 44.37 21.47
C GLU A 488 9.12 44.43 20.18
N ARG A 489 9.87 43.40 19.86
CA ARG A 489 10.63 43.32 18.62
C ARG A 489 9.73 43.06 17.39
N PHE A 490 8.68 42.26 17.53
CA PHE A 490 7.66 42.14 16.49
C PHE A 490 7.00 43.49 16.22
N ALA A 491 6.61 44.23 17.25
CA ALA A 491 6.02 45.55 17.09
C ALA A 491 6.99 46.53 16.41
N GLU A 492 8.28 46.56 16.80
CA GLU A 492 9.32 47.37 16.14
C GLU A 492 9.45 47.02 14.64
N VAL A 493 9.42 45.75 14.27
CA VAL A 493 9.43 45.33 12.85
C VAL A 493 8.20 45.84 12.12
N MET A 494 7.02 45.68 12.71
CA MET A 494 5.76 46.14 12.12
C MET A 494 5.78 47.67 11.90
N GLU A 495 6.27 48.43 12.85
CA GLU A 495 6.45 49.89 12.74
C GLU A 495 7.40 50.24 11.58
N ARG A 496 8.63 49.68 11.57
CA ARG A 496 9.66 49.95 10.55
C ARG A 496 9.17 49.62 9.12
N VAL A 497 8.50 48.49 8.95
CA VAL A 497 7.97 48.09 7.64
C VAL A 497 6.81 48.98 7.23
N SER A 498 5.92 49.35 8.16
CA SER A 498 4.80 50.27 7.87
C SER A 498 5.25 51.69 7.52
N GLN A 499 6.41 52.13 8.00
CA GLN A 499 7.03 53.39 7.58
C GLN A 499 7.54 53.35 6.13
N ALA A 500 7.95 52.17 5.64
CA ALA A 500 8.49 52.01 4.30
C ALA A 500 7.41 51.73 3.23
N GLN A 501 6.32 51.06 3.60
CA GLN A 501 5.21 50.75 2.70
C GLN A 501 3.92 50.42 3.45
N THR A 502 2.77 50.61 2.80
CA THR A 502 1.47 50.26 3.38
C THR A 502 1.29 48.74 3.46
N VAL A 503 1.01 48.22 4.66
CA VAL A 503 0.85 46.78 4.96
C VAL A 503 -0.36 46.57 5.84
N GLU A 504 -1.16 45.55 5.51
CA GLU A 504 -2.16 44.97 6.38
C GLU A 504 -1.51 43.85 7.21
N TRP A 505 -1.54 44.00 8.53
CA TRP A 505 -0.99 43.03 9.46
C TRP A 505 -2.06 42.08 9.99
N VAL A 506 -1.78 40.79 10.02
CA VAL A 506 -2.69 39.76 10.58
C VAL A 506 -1.93 38.96 11.63
N LEU A 507 -2.31 39.08 12.91
CA LEU A 507 -1.75 38.27 13.98
C LEU A 507 -2.45 36.91 13.97
N VAL A 508 -1.71 35.81 13.90
CA VAL A 508 -2.23 34.43 13.89
C VAL A 508 -1.56 33.59 14.98
N GLY A 509 -2.31 32.65 15.54
CA GLY A 509 -1.81 31.80 16.61
C GLY A 509 -2.94 31.08 17.34
N VAL A 510 -2.61 30.22 18.29
CA VAL A 510 -3.57 29.52 19.14
C VAL A 510 -3.96 30.39 20.36
N ALA A 511 -5.07 30.07 21.02
CA ALA A 511 -5.58 30.89 22.16
C ALA A 511 -4.55 31.16 23.26
N LYS A 512 -3.62 30.26 23.51
CA LYS A 512 -2.53 30.45 24.48
C LYS A 512 -1.49 31.51 24.09
N ASP A 513 -1.48 31.96 22.84
CA ASP A 513 -0.60 33.00 22.33
C ASP A 513 -1.22 34.41 22.46
N ALA A 514 -2.46 34.51 22.98
CA ALA A 514 -3.20 35.79 23.13
C ALA A 514 -2.40 36.85 23.90
N ALA A 515 -1.68 36.46 24.96
CA ALA A 515 -0.86 37.40 25.72
C ALA A 515 0.27 38.00 24.87
N ALA A 516 0.90 37.21 23.98
CA ALA A 516 1.93 37.73 23.09
C ALA A 516 1.32 38.67 22.03
N GLY A 517 0.14 38.37 21.49
CA GLY A 517 -0.58 39.27 20.60
C GLY A 517 -0.92 40.60 21.22
N ALA A 518 -1.50 40.59 22.43
CA ALA A 518 -1.81 41.80 23.19
C ALA A 518 -0.55 42.65 23.52
N ALA A 519 0.56 41.98 23.85
CA ALA A 519 1.82 42.70 24.11
C ALA A 519 2.38 43.37 22.83
N ILE A 520 2.23 42.74 21.66
CA ILE A 520 2.59 43.35 20.37
C ILE A 520 1.72 44.57 20.10
N GLU A 521 0.38 44.46 20.23
CA GLU A 521 -0.56 45.55 20.00
C GLU A 521 -0.28 46.73 20.95
N ALA A 522 0.01 46.47 22.24
CA ALA A 522 0.34 47.49 23.23
C ALA A 522 1.69 48.20 22.97
N ALA A 523 2.64 47.53 22.33
CA ALA A 523 3.94 48.08 21.98
C ALA A 523 3.93 48.90 20.67
N LEU A 524 2.87 48.83 19.85
CA LEU A 524 2.74 49.61 18.63
C LEU A 524 2.47 51.10 18.95
N PRO A 525 3.10 52.03 18.21
CA PRO A 525 2.91 53.46 18.45
C PRO A 525 1.50 53.91 18.05
N ALA A 526 0.81 54.56 19.01
CA ALA A 526 -0.52 55.12 18.77
C ALA A 526 -0.49 56.18 17.66
N GLY A 527 -1.52 56.21 16.79
CA GLY A 527 -1.71 57.26 15.79
C GLY A 527 -0.92 57.14 14.49
N LYS A 528 -0.11 56.08 14.29
CA LYS A 528 0.67 55.88 13.05
C LYS A 528 -0.08 55.13 11.95
N GLY A 529 -1.38 54.87 12.11
CA GLY A 529 -2.19 54.21 11.06
C GLY A 529 -1.84 52.76 10.76
N ILE A 530 -1.16 52.05 11.69
CA ILE A 530 -0.83 50.62 11.54
C ILE A 530 -2.10 49.83 11.82
N VAL A 531 -2.62 49.16 10.77
CA VAL A 531 -3.83 48.33 10.85
C VAL A 531 -3.46 46.90 11.20
N VAL A 532 -3.97 46.39 12.30
CA VAL A 532 -3.74 45.02 12.78
C VAL A 532 -5.07 44.30 12.94
N ASP A 533 -5.18 43.17 12.25
CA ASP A 533 -6.28 42.21 12.40
C ASP A 533 -5.80 41.07 13.34
N ASN A 534 -6.23 41.07 14.58
CA ASN A 534 -5.83 40.06 15.55
C ASN A 534 -6.76 38.83 15.51
N GLN A 535 -6.32 37.76 14.86
CA GLN A 535 -7.00 36.51 14.72
C GLN A 535 -6.49 35.41 15.69
N ILE A 536 -5.64 35.72 16.65
CA ILE A 536 -5.08 34.77 17.61
C ILE A 536 -6.23 34.10 18.40
N GLY A 537 -6.30 32.76 18.36
CA GLY A 537 -7.30 31.96 19.05
C GLY A 537 -8.71 32.02 18.46
N ARG A 538 -8.90 32.67 17.30
CA ARG A 538 -10.19 32.88 16.65
C ARG A 538 -10.37 32.03 15.38
N THR A 539 -9.32 31.40 14.90
CA THR A 539 -9.34 30.60 13.66
C THR A 539 -9.29 29.11 13.94
N THR A 540 -10.08 28.34 13.21
CA THR A 540 -9.85 26.89 12.99
C THR A 540 -8.59 26.69 12.15
N LEU A 541 -8.13 25.45 12.01
CA LEU A 541 -6.97 25.16 11.18
C LEU A 541 -7.25 25.39 9.69
N GLU A 542 -8.45 25.13 9.23
CA GLU A 542 -8.92 25.41 7.87
C GLU A 542 -8.94 26.91 7.57
N GLU A 543 -9.47 27.70 8.48
CA GLU A 543 -9.48 29.18 8.36
C GLU A 543 -8.08 29.77 8.41
N LEU A 544 -7.18 29.20 9.22
CA LEU A 544 -5.78 29.58 9.23
C LEU A 544 -5.09 29.31 7.88
N LEU A 545 -5.36 28.17 7.25
CA LEU A 545 -4.84 27.86 5.91
C LEU A 545 -5.31 28.88 4.87
N GLU A 546 -6.60 29.25 4.88
CA GLU A 546 -7.15 30.28 3.98
C GLU A 546 -6.57 31.66 4.26
N CYS A 547 -6.42 32.03 5.54
CA CYS A 547 -5.78 33.28 5.95
C CYS A 547 -4.34 33.37 5.40
N LEU A 548 -3.55 32.30 5.58
CA LEU A 548 -2.16 32.25 5.09
C LEU A 548 -2.07 32.30 3.57
N ARG A 549 -2.98 31.63 2.82
CA ARG A 549 -3.05 31.73 1.35
C ARG A 549 -3.25 33.18 0.89
N GLY A 550 -4.02 33.94 1.63
CA GLY A 550 -4.29 35.35 1.36
C GLY A 550 -3.15 36.32 1.73
N CYS A 551 -2.08 35.85 2.41
CA CYS A 551 -0.96 36.67 2.81
C CYS A 551 0.19 36.63 1.81
N ASP A 552 0.91 37.73 1.64
CA ASP A 552 2.10 37.81 0.78
C ASP A 552 3.32 37.15 1.44
N THR A 553 3.42 37.20 2.77
CA THR A 553 4.49 36.57 3.54
C THR A 553 4.04 36.29 4.98
N LEU A 554 4.79 35.44 5.68
CA LEU A 554 4.63 35.17 7.11
C LEU A 554 5.92 35.53 7.86
N LEU A 555 5.80 36.37 8.91
CA LEU A 555 6.83 36.58 9.93
C LEU A 555 6.52 35.69 11.13
N THR A 556 7.47 34.86 11.56
CA THR A 556 7.17 33.85 12.59
C THR A 556 8.40 33.36 13.35
N ASN A 557 8.16 32.75 14.48
CA ASN A 557 9.12 31.86 15.14
C ASN A 557 9.17 30.48 14.48
N ASP A 558 10.11 29.61 14.90
CA ASP A 558 10.10 28.16 14.55
C ASP A 558 8.87 27.48 15.13
N THR A 559 7.82 27.34 14.31
CA THR A 559 6.49 26.83 14.72
C THR A 559 5.79 26.07 13.60
N GLY A 560 4.71 25.35 13.93
CA GLY A 560 3.88 24.66 12.96
C GLY A 560 3.30 25.57 11.88
N THR A 561 2.98 26.81 12.20
CA THR A 561 2.47 27.82 11.26
C THR A 561 3.52 28.19 10.20
N MET A 562 4.81 28.22 10.55
CA MET A 562 5.93 28.38 9.62
C MET A 562 5.88 27.32 8.52
N HIS A 563 5.74 26.07 8.91
CA HIS A 563 5.67 24.94 7.96
C HIS A 563 4.39 24.98 7.12
N LEU A 564 3.25 25.39 7.69
CA LEU A 564 2.00 25.56 6.92
C LEU A 564 2.16 26.60 5.81
N ALA A 565 2.71 27.78 6.14
CA ALA A 565 2.95 28.83 5.15
C ALA A 565 3.90 28.35 4.04
N ALA A 566 5.00 27.71 4.42
CA ALA A 566 5.95 27.13 3.48
C ALA A 566 5.29 26.10 2.54
N MET A 567 4.45 25.19 3.09
CA MET A 567 3.69 24.23 2.30
C MET A 567 2.75 24.88 1.28
N LEU A 568 2.18 26.04 1.63
CA LEU A 568 1.29 26.82 0.74
C LEU A 568 2.06 27.66 -0.29
N GLY A 569 3.39 27.58 -0.32
CA GLY A 569 4.25 28.41 -1.17
C GLY A 569 4.27 29.89 -0.73
N VAL A 570 3.85 30.20 0.50
CA VAL A 570 3.92 31.54 1.06
C VAL A 570 5.32 31.77 1.60
N PRO A 571 6.05 32.81 1.16
CA PRO A 571 7.36 33.15 1.68
C PRO A 571 7.34 33.34 3.20
N VAL A 572 8.37 32.88 3.87
CA VAL A 572 8.46 32.94 5.33
C VAL A 572 9.73 33.68 5.74
N VAL A 573 9.61 34.60 6.69
CA VAL A 573 10.72 35.13 7.46
C VAL A 573 10.64 34.52 8.86
N ALA A 574 11.54 33.58 9.15
CA ALA A 574 11.51 32.74 10.35
C ALA A 574 12.66 33.09 11.30
N ILE A 575 12.34 33.18 12.59
CA ILE A 575 13.31 33.46 13.65
C ILE A 575 13.57 32.16 14.41
N PHE A 576 14.85 31.76 14.46
CA PHE A 576 15.32 30.57 15.14
C PHE A 576 16.20 30.91 16.34
N GLY A 577 15.99 30.19 17.43
CA GLY A 577 16.79 30.37 18.66
C GLY A 577 17.36 29.04 19.15
N SER A 578 16.57 28.29 19.94
CA SER A 578 17.02 27.06 20.63
C SER A 578 17.15 25.83 19.69
N THR A 579 16.75 25.93 18.44
CA THR A 579 16.71 24.82 17.46
C THR A 579 17.63 25.07 16.27
N GLU A 580 17.83 24.05 15.45
CA GLU A 580 18.72 24.08 14.28
C GLU A 580 17.89 24.10 12.98
N PRO A 581 17.98 25.20 12.20
CA PRO A 581 17.22 25.34 10.96
C PRO A 581 17.49 24.25 9.91
N SER A 582 18.73 23.76 9.83
CA SER A 582 19.08 22.70 8.90
C SER A 582 18.32 21.38 9.15
N LEU A 583 17.78 21.19 10.36
CA LEU A 583 16.98 20.02 10.74
C LEU A 583 15.49 20.22 10.50
N THR A 584 14.97 21.40 10.75
CA THR A 584 13.52 21.67 10.79
C THR A 584 13.14 23.04 10.21
N GLY A 585 13.92 23.60 9.31
CA GLY A 585 13.58 24.85 8.62
C GLY A 585 12.36 24.73 7.71
N PRO A 586 11.87 25.84 7.16
CA PRO A 586 10.75 25.83 6.23
C PRO A 586 11.16 25.12 4.92
N LEU A 587 10.27 24.26 4.40
CA LEU A 587 10.50 23.54 3.13
C LEU A 587 10.21 24.43 1.93
N GLY A 588 10.99 24.28 0.86
CA GLY A 588 10.84 25.02 -0.38
C GLY A 588 11.85 26.16 -0.54
N VAL A 589 11.55 27.06 -1.46
CA VAL A 589 12.40 28.23 -1.80
C VAL A 589 11.73 29.55 -1.41
N GLY A 590 12.52 30.63 -1.36
CA GLY A 590 12.01 31.97 -1.06
C GLY A 590 11.76 32.24 0.41
N HIS A 591 12.30 31.43 1.31
CA HIS A 591 12.23 31.63 2.75
C HIS A 591 13.53 32.28 3.27
N THR A 592 13.41 33.12 4.29
CA THR A 592 14.54 33.72 5.02
C THR A 592 14.53 33.22 6.45
N VAL A 593 15.65 32.66 6.89
CA VAL A 593 15.83 32.22 8.27
C VAL A 593 16.88 33.11 8.96
N LEU A 594 16.48 33.67 10.07
CA LEU A 594 17.33 34.51 10.90
C LEU A 594 17.65 33.79 12.21
N GLN A 595 18.93 33.67 12.54
CA GLN A 595 19.41 33.01 13.74
C GLN A 595 20.67 33.71 14.26
N HIS A 596 20.66 34.06 15.54
CA HIS A 596 21.88 34.50 16.22
C HIS A 596 22.51 33.32 16.94
N ARG A 597 23.69 32.86 16.44
CA ARG A 597 24.39 31.71 17.02
C ARG A 597 25.09 32.08 18.31
N VAL A 598 24.89 31.26 19.32
CA VAL A 598 25.45 31.41 20.68
C VAL A 598 26.10 30.10 21.12
N PRO A 599 27.06 30.12 22.06
CA PRO A 599 27.78 28.91 22.49
C PRO A 599 26.88 27.78 23.02
N CYS A 600 25.73 28.12 23.62
CA CYS A 600 24.77 27.15 24.13
C CYS A 600 23.78 26.60 23.05
N GLY A 601 23.84 27.10 21.83
CA GLY A 601 22.94 26.72 20.76
C GLY A 601 23.55 25.71 19.74
N PRO A 602 22.71 24.83 19.17
CA PRO A 602 21.29 24.61 19.45
C PRO A 602 21.09 23.76 20.72
N CYS A 603 20.36 24.28 21.70
CA CYS A 603 20.16 23.59 22.98
C CYS A 603 18.94 22.67 23.03
N PHE A 604 17.99 22.83 22.13
CA PHE A 604 16.71 22.08 22.07
C PHE A 604 15.88 22.10 23.35
N GLN A 605 16.11 23.12 24.23
CA GLN A 605 15.36 23.29 25.47
C GLN A 605 14.00 23.93 25.18
N ARG A 606 13.00 23.61 26.02
CA ARG A 606 11.67 24.23 25.96
C ARG A 606 11.66 25.64 26.60
N GLU A 607 12.40 25.78 27.68
CA GLU A 607 12.56 27.05 28.40
C GLU A 607 14.05 27.41 28.46
N CYS A 608 14.37 28.69 28.35
CA CYS A 608 15.73 29.16 28.47
C CYS A 608 16.05 29.40 29.94
N HIS A 609 17.11 28.79 30.44
CA HIS A 609 17.62 28.93 31.79
C HIS A 609 18.78 29.95 31.89
N LEU A 610 19.13 30.58 30.76
CA LEU A 610 20.17 31.61 30.63
C LEU A 610 19.53 32.96 30.30
N ASP A 611 20.31 33.87 29.74
CA ASP A 611 19.95 35.25 29.41
C ASP A 611 19.13 35.43 28.12
N PHE A 612 18.76 34.34 27.43
CA PHE A 612 18.01 34.36 26.19
C PHE A 612 18.76 35.01 25.00
N ALA A 613 20.10 34.96 25.03
CA ALA A 613 20.97 35.64 24.08
C ALA A 613 20.70 35.31 22.60
N CYS A 614 20.37 34.06 22.28
CA CYS A 614 20.04 33.64 20.89
C CYS A 614 18.84 34.43 20.33
N MET A 615 17.81 34.71 21.12
CA MET A 615 16.65 35.47 20.67
C MET A 615 16.87 36.96 20.76
N LYS A 616 17.53 37.44 21.81
CA LYS A 616 17.90 38.87 21.97
C LYS A 616 18.88 39.33 20.90
N GLY A 617 19.75 38.44 20.42
CA GLY A 617 20.75 38.75 19.39
C GLY A 617 20.18 38.91 17.98
N VAL A 618 18.94 38.45 17.71
CA VAL A 618 18.26 38.77 16.47
C VAL A 618 17.64 40.16 16.56
N HIS A 619 18.13 41.09 15.76
CA HIS A 619 17.71 42.50 15.82
C HIS A 619 16.49 42.77 14.92
N ALA A 620 15.57 43.64 15.39
CA ALA A 620 14.37 44.00 14.63
C ALA A 620 14.69 44.69 13.30
N SER A 621 15.80 45.41 13.19
CA SER A 621 16.27 46.02 11.95
C SER A 621 16.60 44.99 10.87
N GLU A 622 17.26 43.89 11.24
CA GLU A 622 17.59 42.78 10.30
C GLU A 622 16.33 42.05 9.83
N VAL A 623 15.40 41.81 10.76
CA VAL A 623 14.12 41.16 10.46
C VAL A 623 13.26 42.04 9.55
N ALA A 624 13.20 43.36 9.82
CA ALA A 624 12.47 44.32 8.99
C ALA A 624 13.05 44.39 7.56
N GLN A 625 14.38 44.42 7.43
CA GLN A 625 15.05 44.39 6.13
C GLN A 625 14.78 43.12 5.36
N ALA A 626 14.85 41.96 6.01
CA ALA A 626 14.52 40.66 5.41
C ALA A 626 13.05 40.61 4.91
N LEU A 627 12.13 41.13 5.71
CA LEU A 627 10.71 41.19 5.38
C LEU A 627 10.44 42.13 4.18
N LEU A 628 11.05 43.33 4.16
CA LEU A 628 10.96 44.25 3.03
C LEU A 628 11.53 43.63 1.74
N THR A 629 12.67 42.97 1.84
CA THR A 629 13.25 42.25 0.70
C THR A 629 12.28 41.20 0.17
N THR A 630 11.71 40.37 1.04
CA THR A 630 10.73 39.31 0.65
C THR A 630 9.48 39.92 -0.01
N LEU A 631 8.96 41.04 0.52
CA LEU A 631 7.80 41.73 -0.04
C LEU A 631 8.07 42.36 -1.42
N ASN A 632 9.31 42.74 -1.69
CA ASN A 632 9.73 43.38 -2.93
C ASN A 632 10.07 42.35 -4.02
N THR A 633 10.71 41.23 -3.68
CA THR A 633 11.03 40.14 -4.65
C THR A 633 9.78 39.51 -5.24
N GLY A 634 8.68 39.44 -4.52
CA GLY A 634 7.40 38.95 -5.02
C GLY A 634 6.64 39.88 -5.99
N ARG A 635 7.27 40.91 -6.52
CA ARG A 635 6.64 41.84 -7.51
C ARG A 635 6.82 41.40 -8.97
N TYR A 636 7.72 40.46 -9.25
CA TYR A 636 8.19 40.16 -10.62
C TYR A 636 7.78 38.79 -11.17
N ASP A 637 7.01 37.99 -10.41
CA ASP A 637 6.45 36.72 -10.86
C ASP A 637 4.88 36.79 -10.85
#